data_9fd0dcaff11722499a93cb00d63bc9b5
#
_entry.id   9fd0dcaff11722499a93cb00d63bc9b5
#
_cell.length_a   1.000
_cell.length_b   1.000
_cell.length_c   1.000
_cell.angle_alpha   90.00
_cell.angle_beta   90.00
_cell.angle_gamma   90.00
#
_symmetry.space_group_name_H-M   'P 1'
#
loop_
_entity.id
_entity.type
_entity.pdbx_description
1 polymer ?
#
loop_
_entity_poly.entity_id
_entity_poly.type
_entity_poly.pdbx_seq_one_letter_code
_entity_poly.pdbx_strand_id
1 'polypeptide(L)'
;MNNEKKETKRNIPHHGPGRVNEKPKDFKLAIKKLVHYLKPFMVPIIVALILSVLSSVLSIIGPNKLSDLTDEISKGLGINTKNMELITSNIQNDFKNNLMLNSKDIESLNDTDKAKYYEVISTLKNKNENEVYSSILSLPDSVKLLILSDTKIKNVSISKSDKLKLLSFTSSSDDEKTMYKSLDKLPESIKSLIKPKIDLNKVNKIGIFLICIFLLSAVFDYFENIIMVDVSNNFAYGLRKKISKKINKLPLKYFDKNSYGDILSRITNDVDTINMSLQNSLGTFMSSATLFIGSIIMMFSTNVYMAITGVLSSLIGFVFMSLIMKNSQKYFTKRQIELGKLNGHIEEAYSSHLVIKAYNATKESTDKFDEYNGSLYECNRKSQFLSGLMPPLMGFIGNFSYVAVCIVGAILVLKGNITFGVIVAFMIYVRLFTNPLSRIAQSMTQLQSATSASERVFEFVEEVEMFDESEITKQLDKDKVKGEIEFRNVSFGYSDNKTIINNFNFKAKPGEKIAIVGPTGAGKTTIVNLLMKFYEINKGDILIDGISTKELTRENIHDLFIMILQDTWLFEGTIKENIKYNKLNVNDEEVWNALKVVGVDHFVKSLPKTIDYKIEDNDSISSGQKQLLTIARGMIKNSPFLILDEATSSVDTRTEELVQKAMDKLTKGRTSFIIAHRLSTIKNADHILVMKDGNIIEQGNHDELIKKKGFYAELYNSQFKN
;
A
#
# COMPACT_ATOMS: atom_id res chain seq x y z
N MET A 1 41.93 12.22 36.51
CA MET A 1 41.43 12.96 35.32
C MET A 1 41.19 11.97 34.22
N ASN A 2 39.96 11.47 34.17
CA ASN A 2 39.50 10.46 33.22
C ASN A 2 38.98 11.18 31.95
N ASN A 3 39.61 10.92 30.83
CA ASN A 3 39.06 11.24 29.53
C ASN A 3 38.58 9.92 28.89
N GLU A 4 37.29 9.61 29.05
CA GLU A 4 36.64 8.57 28.31
C GLU A 4 36.43 9.03 26.85
N LYS A 5 37.12 8.40 25.93
CA LYS A 5 36.87 8.46 24.51
C LYS A 5 35.53 7.76 24.23
N LYS A 6 34.49 8.52 23.90
CA LYS A 6 33.28 8.00 23.30
C LYS A 6 33.61 7.37 21.95
N GLU A 7 33.68 6.05 21.90
CA GLU A 7 33.63 5.29 20.66
C GLU A 7 32.23 5.46 20.04
N THR A 8 32.14 6.21 18.95
CA THR A 8 30.98 6.26 18.09
C THR A 8 30.84 4.90 17.40
N LYS A 9 30.01 4.01 17.95
CA LYS A 9 29.53 2.80 17.26
C LYS A 9 28.88 3.23 15.95
N ARG A 10 29.52 2.94 14.83
CA ARG A 10 28.91 3.01 13.50
C ARG A 10 27.78 2.00 13.45
N ASN A 11 26.56 2.47 13.63
CA ASN A 11 25.37 1.71 13.27
C ASN A 11 25.33 1.61 11.74
N ILE A 12 25.79 0.50 11.21
CA ILE A 12 25.45 0.06 9.86
C ILE A 12 23.98 -0.39 9.96
N PRO A 13 23.02 0.26 9.33
CA PRO A 13 21.65 -0.21 9.35
C PRO A 13 21.56 -1.45 8.46
N HIS A 14 21.52 -2.64 9.06
CA HIS A 14 21.02 -3.84 8.38
C HIS A 14 19.53 -3.62 8.12
N HIS A 15 19.19 -3.26 6.90
CA HIS A 15 17.81 -3.18 6.44
C HIS A 15 17.36 -4.57 5.99
N GLY A 16 16.77 -5.34 6.90
CA GLY A 16 16.01 -6.53 6.54
C GLY A 16 14.74 -6.17 5.75
N PRO A 17 14.26 -7.04 4.84
CA PRO A 17 13.06 -6.79 4.07
C PRO A 17 11.84 -6.70 5.00
N GLY A 18 11.18 -5.54 5.07
CA GLY A 18 9.92 -5.40 5.80
C GLY A 18 9.75 -4.20 6.73
N ARG A 19 10.49 -3.11 6.59
CA ARG A 19 10.19 -1.88 7.35
C ARG A 19 9.04 -1.08 6.73
N VAL A 20 7.81 -1.47 7.06
CA VAL A 20 6.57 -0.85 6.54
C VAL A 20 6.15 0.41 7.31
N ASN A 21 6.92 0.97 8.24
CA ASN A 21 6.49 2.16 9.01
C ASN A 21 7.63 3.11 9.42
N GLU A 22 8.58 3.40 8.54
CA GLU A 22 9.48 4.53 8.79
C GLU A 22 8.75 5.83 8.43
N LYS A 23 8.69 6.76 9.40
CA LYS A 23 8.22 8.11 9.11
C LYS A 23 9.24 8.77 8.16
N PRO A 24 8.79 9.47 7.12
CA PRO A 24 9.70 10.18 6.22
C PRO A 24 10.55 11.18 7.02
N LYS A 25 11.80 11.36 6.63
CA LYS A 25 12.71 12.35 7.24
C LYS A 25 12.16 13.76 7.10
N ASP A 26 11.62 14.08 5.91
CA ASP A 26 10.92 15.34 5.62
C ASP A 26 9.62 15.08 4.86
N PHE A 27 8.53 15.01 5.61
CA PHE A 27 7.18 14.75 5.06
C PHE A 27 6.75 15.81 4.03
N LYS A 28 7.07 17.09 4.27
CA LYS A 28 6.66 18.18 3.35
C LYS A 28 7.40 18.08 2.03
N LEU A 29 8.71 17.83 2.07
CA LEU A 29 9.54 17.71 0.88
C LEU A 29 9.12 16.48 0.06
N ALA A 30 8.88 15.34 0.70
CA ALA A 30 8.46 14.12 0.03
C ALA A 30 7.10 14.26 -0.67
N ILE A 31 6.10 14.90 -0.01
CA ILE A 31 4.82 15.22 -0.66
C ILE A 31 5.02 16.20 -1.84
N LYS A 32 5.84 17.24 -1.67
CA LYS A 32 6.09 18.20 -2.76
C LYS A 32 6.69 17.50 -3.98
N LYS A 33 7.63 16.59 -3.76
CA LYS A 33 8.21 15.77 -4.83
C LYS A 33 7.15 14.84 -5.46
N LEU A 34 6.37 14.13 -4.66
CA LEU A 34 5.31 13.27 -5.15
C LEU A 34 4.31 14.04 -6.03
N VAL A 35 3.85 15.20 -5.59
CA VAL A 35 2.97 16.09 -6.38
C VAL A 35 3.66 16.56 -7.66
N HIS A 36 4.97 16.86 -7.60
CA HIS A 36 5.73 17.25 -8.80
C HIS A 36 5.78 16.11 -9.83
N TYR A 37 6.05 14.89 -9.41
CA TYR A 37 6.07 13.72 -10.29
C TYR A 37 4.67 13.31 -10.80
N LEU A 38 3.60 13.65 -10.06
CA LEU A 38 2.21 13.45 -10.47
C LEU A 38 1.67 14.53 -11.42
N LYS A 39 2.41 15.61 -11.69
CA LYS A 39 1.95 16.70 -12.57
C LYS A 39 1.32 16.24 -13.88
N PRO A 40 1.88 15.27 -14.63
CA PRO A 40 1.28 14.80 -15.89
C PRO A 40 -0.11 14.17 -15.71
N PHE A 41 -0.44 13.72 -14.50
CA PHE A 41 -1.68 13.02 -14.16
C PHE A 41 -2.66 13.90 -13.36
N MET A 42 -2.34 15.19 -13.15
CA MET A 42 -3.16 16.07 -12.30
C MET A 42 -4.59 16.25 -12.81
N VAL A 43 -4.79 16.34 -14.12
CA VAL A 43 -6.13 16.52 -14.69
C VAL A 43 -7.03 15.33 -14.39
N PRO A 44 -6.67 14.08 -14.74
CA PRO A 44 -7.50 12.91 -14.37
C PRO A 44 -7.67 12.75 -12.85
N ILE A 45 -6.66 13.05 -12.03
CA ILE A 45 -6.79 13.02 -10.56
C ILE A 45 -7.85 14.02 -10.08
N ILE A 46 -7.83 15.26 -10.57
CA ILE A 46 -8.82 16.28 -10.20
C ILE A 46 -10.22 15.84 -10.63
N VAL A 47 -10.37 15.29 -11.82
CA VAL A 47 -11.67 14.75 -12.30
C VAL A 47 -12.16 13.64 -11.37
N ALA A 48 -11.31 12.68 -11.02
CA ALA A 48 -11.64 11.60 -10.08
C ALA A 48 -12.08 12.14 -8.72
N LEU A 49 -11.35 13.12 -8.17
CA LEU A 49 -11.69 13.74 -6.88
C LEU A 49 -13.04 14.49 -6.94
N ILE A 50 -13.34 15.18 -8.05
CA ILE A 50 -14.65 15.83 -8.26
C ILE A 50 -15.75 14.78 -8.29
N LEU A 51 -15.57 13.66 -9.00
CA LEU A 51 -16.55 12.57 -9.03
C LEU A 51 -16.78 11.97 -7.65
N SER A 52 -15.72 11.77 -6.87
CA SER A 52 -15.78 11.30 -5.47
C SER A 52 -16.57 12.25 -4.57
N VAL A 53 -16.38 13.56 -4.72
CA VAL A 53 -17.15 14.58 -3.99
C VAL A 53 -18.61 14.56 -4.42
N LEU A 54 -18.90 14.51 -5.72
CA LEU A 54 -20.28 14.47 -6.25
C LEU A 54 -21.03 13.22 -5.76
N SER A 55 -20.39 12.04 -5.81
CA SER A 55 -20.96 10.80 -5.27
C SER A 55 -21.31 10.95 -3.78
N SER A 56 -20.37 11.49 -3.00
CA SER A 56 -20.57 11.71 -1.57
C SER A 56 -21.71 12.69 -1.27
N VAL A 57 -21.82 13.77 -2.03
CA VAL A 57 -22.91 14.77 -1.88
C VAL A 57 -24.26 14.13 -2.20
N LEU A 58 -24.37 13.31 -3.23
CA LEU A 58 -25.60 12.59 -3.54
C LEU A 58 -25.99 11.63 -2.41
N SER A 59 -25.02 10.94 -1.82
CA SER A 59 -25.24 10.05 -0.67
C SER A 59 -25.74 10.78 0.58
N ILE A 60 -25.32 12.03 0.79
CA ILE A 60 -25.74 12.86 1.93
C ILE A 60 -27.20 13.34 1.81
N ILE A 61 -27.71 13.50 0.58
CA ILE A 61 -29.10 13.90 0.33
C ILE A 61 -30.08 12.76 0.65
N GLY A 62 -29.64 11.51 0.52
CA GLY A 62 -30.46 10.31 0.71
C GLY A 62 -31.27 10.28 2.02
N PRO A 63 -30.64 10.51 3.20
CA PRO A 63 -31.32 10.44 4.49
C PRO A 63 -32.51 11.40 4.63
N ASN A 64 -32.40 12.62 4.15
CA ASN A 64 -33.53 13.57 4.20
C ASN A 64 -34.69 13.13 3.30
N LYS A 65 -34.39 12.58 2.13
CA LYS A 65 -35.44 12.03 1.25
C LYS A 65 -36.06 10.76 1.83
N LEU A 66 -35.29 9.96 2.54
CA LEU A 66 -35.82 8.81 3.28
C LEU A 66 -36.69 9.25 4.46
N SER A 67 -36.35 10.38 5.13
CA SER A 67 -37.23 11.04 6.10
C SER A 67 -38.60 11.39 5.48
N ASP A 68 -38.58 12.10 4.34
CA ASP A 68 -39.81 12.46 3.63
C ASP A 68 -40.66 11.22 3.27
N LEU A 69 -40.00 10.14 2.83
CA LEU A 69 -40.63 8.86 2.52
C LEU A 69 -41.26 8.21 3.79
N THR A 70 -40.50 8.17 4.88
CA THR A 70 -40.96 7.61 6.15
C THR A 70 -42.15 8.39 6.71
N ASP A 71 -42.10 9.71 6.62
CA ASP A 71 -43.20 10.57 7.07
C ASP A 71 -44.48 10.34 6.21
N GLU A 72 -44.35 10.14 4.92
CA GLU A 72 -45.52 9.85 4.04
C GLU A 72 -46.10 8.46 4.35
N ILE A 73 -45.27 7.46 4.62
CA ILE A 73 -45.70 6.13 5.04
C ILE A 73 -46.34 6.21 6.44
N SER A 74 -45.75 6.96 7.37
CA SER A 74 -46.27 7.06 8.75
C SER A 74 -47.65 7.71 8.82
N LYS A 75 -47.98 8.64 7.90
CA LYS A 75 -49.33 9.16 7.75
C LYS A 75 -50.36 8.07 7.42
N GLY A 76 -49.92 7.01 6.81
CA GLY A 76 -50.76 5.85 6.48
C GLY A 76 -50.92 4.83 7.58
N LEU A 77 -50.13 4.93 8.65
CA LEU A 77 -50.18 4.01 9.78
C LEU A 77 -51.05 4.54 10.94
N GLY A 78 -51.27 5.85 11.06
CA GLY A 78 -52.05 6.45 12.09
C GLY A 78 -53.48 6.79 11.66
N ILE A 79 -54.43 6.65 12.57
CA ILE A 79 -55.79 7.15 12.41
C ILE A 79 -55.73 8.67 12.25
N ASN A 80 -56.54 9.26 11.39
CA ASN A 80 -56.62 10.72 11.27
C ASN A 80 -57.27 11.36 12.51
N THR A 81 -56.42 11.68 13.51
CA THR A 81 -56.83 12.21 14.80
C THR A 81 -57.69 13.48 14.66
N LYS A 82 -57.32 14.39 13.73
CA LYS A 82 -58.10 15.61 13.49
C LYS A 82 -59.55 15.31 13.02
N ASN A 83 -59.71 14.35 12.13
CA ASN A 83 -61.02 13.98 11.68
C ASN A 83 -61.81 13.22 12.78
N MET A 84 -61.07 12.40 13.55
CA MET A 84 -61.67 11.72 14.70
C MET A 84 -62.15 12.73 15.76
N GLU A 85 -61.35 13.74 16.12
CA GLU A 85 -61.73 14.82 17.02
C GLU A 85 -62.94 15.60 16.49
N LEU A 86 -62.98 15.91 15.17
CA LEU A 86 -64.12 16.55 14.57
C LEU A 86 -65.41 15.72 14.68
N ILE A 87 -65.33 14.42 14.50
CA ILE A 87 -66.47 13.54 14.63
C ILE A 87 -66.91 13.45 16.10
N THR A 88 -65.92 13.30 17.02
CA THR A 88 -66.18 13.23 18.45
C THR A 88 -66.78 14.52 19.00
N SER A 89 -66.25 15.69 18.58
CA SER A 89 -66.83 17.00 18.98
C SER A 89 -68.23 17.18 18.43
N ASN A 90 -68.56 16.73 17.22
CA ASN A 90 -69.91 16.73 16.70
C ASN A 90 -70.85 15.83 17.50
N ILE A 91 -70.41 14.66 17.90
CA ILE A 91 -71.16 13.76 18.78
C ILE A 91 -71.41 14.41 20.16
N GLN A 92 -70.40 15.04 20.71
CA GLN A 92 -70.53 15.78 21.98
C GLN A 92 -71.52 16.94 21.86
N ASN A 93 -71.46 17.71 20.77
CA ASN A 93 -72.42 18.77 20.50
C ASN A 93 -73.83 18.24 20.33
N ASP A 94 -74.04 17.11 19.64
CA ASP A 94 -75.35 16.45 19.53
C ASP A 94 -75.90 16.09 20.93
N PHE A 95 -75.05 15.52 21.80
CA PHE A 95 -75.42 15.19 23.16
C PHE A 95 -75.77 16.44 23.97
N LYS A 96 -75.04 17.55 23.80
CA LYS A 96 -75.30 18.79 24.51
C LYS A 96 -76.58 19.49 24.06
N ASN A 97 -76.89 19.47 22.75
CA ASN A 97 -78.02 20.22 22.20
C ASN A 97 -79.32 19.42 22.18
N ASN A 98 -79.25 18.09 22.01
CA ASN A 98 -80.43 17.26 21.81
C ASN A 98 -80.75 16.32 22.98
N LEU A 99 -80.08 16.52 24.13
CA LEU A 99 -80.24 15.66 25.30
C LEU A 99 -81.66 15.63 25.83
N MET A 100 -82.37 16.75 25.75
CA MET A 100 -83.79 16.83 26.14
C MET A 100 -84.68 16.41 24.97
N LEU A 101 -85.16 15.18 25.04
CA LEU A 101 -86.01 14.59 24.02
C LEU A 101 -87.43 15.16 24.09
N ASN A 102 -88.10 15.36 22.93
CA ASN A 102 -89.49 15.75 22.82
C ASN A 102 -90.46 14.64 23.28
N SER A 103 -91.63 14.98 23.71
CA SER A 103 -92.65 14.01 24.19
C SER A 103 -92.94 12.88 23.20
N LYS A 104 -92.97 13.19 21.87
CA LYS A 104 -93.16 12.19 20.84
C LYS A 104 -91.98 11.17 20.72
N ASP A 105 -90.76 11.63 20.92
CA ASP A 105 -89.57 10.82 20.85
C ASP A 105 -89.50 9.87 22.07
N ILE A 106 -89.91 10.38 23.24
CA ILE A 106 -89.97 9.59 24.45
C ILE A 106 -91.07 8.51 24.37
N GLU A 107 -92.19 8.81 23.72
CA GLU A 107 -93.32 7.85 23.54
C GLU A 107 -92.91 6.67 22.62
N SER A 108 -91.98 6.89 21.72
CA SER A 108 -91.45 5.86 20.81
C SER A 108 -90.53 4.82 21.48
N LEU A 109 -90.08 5.07 22.70
CA LEU A 109 -89.16 4.19 23.49
C LEU A 109 -89.95 3.12 24.22
N ASN A 110 -89.35 1.97 24.46
CA ASN A 110 -89.90 0.96 25.33
C ASN A 110 -89.82 1.38 26.82
N ASP A 111 -90.57 0.77 27.70
CA ASP A 111 -90.66 1.24 29.13
C ASP A 111 -89.34 1.11 29.91
N THR A 112 -88.52 0.13 29.57
CA THR A 112 -87.14 -0.06 30.16
C THR A 112 -86.19 1.04 29.73
N ASP A 113 -86.21 1.47 28.45
CA ASP A 113 -85.35 2.53 27.97
C ASP A 113 -85.81 3.93 28.44
N LYS A 114 -87.11 4.14 28.61
CA LYS A 114 -87.68 5.32 29.25
C LYS A 114 -87.21 5.46 30.67
N ALA A 115 -87.31 4.40 31.47
CA ALA A 115 -86.87 4.43 32.84
C ALA A 115 -85.37 4.78 32.98
N LYS A 116 -84.55 4.21 32.15
CA LYS A 116 -83.10 4.45 32.14
C LYS A 116 -82.74 5.86 31.63
N TYR A 117 -83.47 6.41 30.68
CA TYR A 117 -83.33 7.80 30.23
C TYR A 117 -83.65 8.79 31.36
N TYR A 118 -84.77 8.61 32.10
CA TYR A 118 -85.11 9.51 33.22
C TYR A 118 -84.15 9.38 34.41
N GLU A 119 -83.66 8.17 34.68
CA GLU A 119 -82.60 7.93 35.65
C GLU A 119 -81.35 8.75 35.37
N VAL A 120 -80.80 8.66 34.15
CA VAL A 120 -79.61 9.38 33.73
C VAL A 120 -79.83 10.89 33.76
N ILE A 121 -80.98 11.39 33.20
CA ILE A 121 -81.29 12.86 33.22
C ILE A 121 -81.42 13.39 34.65
N SER A 122 -81.99 12.65 35.62
CA SER A 122 -82.09 13.09 36.98
C SER A 122 -80.75 13.22 37.70
N THR A 123 -79.74 12.43 37.29
CA THR A 123 -78.38 12.43 37.87
C THR A 123 -77.48 13.47 37.28
N LEU A 124 -77.82 14.08 36.13
CA LEU A 124 -76.95 15.04 35.43
C LEU A 124 -76.92 16.44 36.06
N LYS A 125 -77.85 16.84 36.93
CA LYS A 125 -78.00 18.20 37.49
C LYS A 125 -76.78 18.70 38.24
N ASN A 126 -75.87 17.84 38.73
CA ASN A 126 -74.73 18.21 39.57
C ASN A 126 -73.38 17.60 39.09
N LYS A 127 -73.24 17.24 37.81
CA LYS A 127 -72.03 16.56 37.29
C LYS A 127 -71.22 17.49 36.38
N ASN A 128 -69.89 17.31 36.40
CA ASN A 128 -68.95 17.94 35.45
C ASN A 128 -69.12 17.44 34.02
N GLU A 129 -68.69 18.17 32.99
CA GLU A 129 -68.89 17.82 31.56
C GLU A 129 -68.41 16.39 31.23
N ASN A 130 -67.30 15.91 31.79
CA ASN A 130 -66.78 14.54 31.56
C ASN A 130 -67.67 13.47 32.18
N GLU A 131 -68.22 13.74 33.37
CA GLU A 131 -69.18 12.82 34.05
C GLU A 131 -70.53 12.79 33.35
N VAL A 132 -70.93 13.91 32.78
CA VAL A 132 -72.12 14.01 31.92
C VAL A 132 -71.95 13.12 30.68
N TYR A 133 -70.79 13.20 30.02
CA TYR A 133 -70.53 12.41 28.81
C TYR A 133 -70.49 10.91 29.12
N SER A 134 -69.84 10.50 30.21
CA SER A 134 -69.83 9.06 30.61
C SER A 134 -71.21 8.55 30.99
N SER A 135 -72.07 9.35 31.62
CA SER A 135 -73.44 8.97 31.97
C SER A 135 -74.32 8.85 30.70
N ILE A 136 -74.12 9.69 29.67
CA ILE A 136 -74.83 9.59 28.40
C ILE A 136 -74.41 8.35 27.63
N LEU A 137 -73.10 7.97 27.68
CA LEU A 137 -72.64 6.74 27.09
C LEU A 137 -73.27 5.47 27.64
N SER A 138 -73.75 5.48 28.88
CA SER A 138 -74.48 4.39 29.53
C SER A 138 -75.95 4.23 29.10
N LEU A 139 -76.50 5.20 28.33
CA LEU A 139 -77.85 5.17 27.81
C LEU A 139 -78.03 4.02 26.81
N PRO A 140 -79.24 3.44 26.68
CA PRO A 140 -79.55 2.46 25.62
C PRO A 140 -79.34 3.03 24.24
N ASP A 141 -79.00 2.16 23.29
CA ASP A 141 -78.71 2.56 21.90
C ASP A 141 -79.92 3.18 21.17
N SER A 142 -81.13 2.77 21.55
CA SER A 142 -82.39 3.38 21.11
C SER A 142 -82.48 4.87 21.48
N VAL A 143 -82.13 5.20 22.69
CA VAL A 143 -82.08 6.60 23.20
C VAL A 143 -81.00 7.43 22.56
N LYS A 144 -79.80 6.86 22.43
CA LYS A 144 -78.66 7.52 21.75
C LYS A 144 -79.01 7.85 20.31
N LEU A 145 -79.72 6.99 19.56
CA LEU A 145 -80.16 7.23 18.21
C LEU A 145 -81.13 8.39 18.06
N LEU A 146 -81.89 8.71 19.06
CA LEU A 146 -82.79 9.86 19.07
C LEU A 146 -82.08 11.19 19.34
N ILE A 147 -81.01 11.16 20.15
CA ILE A 147 -80.17 12.30 20.50
C ILE A 147 -79.22 12.67 19.34
N LEU A 148 -78.67 11.68 18.62
CA LEU A 148 -77.72 11.89 17.53
C LEU A 148 -78.42 12.48 16.30
N SER A 149 -77.74 13.41 15.63
CA SER A 149 -78.18 14.03 14.37
C SER A 149 -77.30 13.62 13.20
N ASP A 150 -77.91 13.61 11.99
CA ASP A 150 -77.10 13.43 10.78
C ASP A 150 -76.26 14.69 10.52
N THR A 151 -74.98 14.49 10.27
CA THR A 151 -74.04 15.61 10.07
C THR A 151 -73.18 15.39 8.84
N LYS A 152 -72.73 16.47 8.20
CA LYS A 152 -71.89 16.45 7.05
C LYS A 152 -70.51 16.99 7.43
N ILE A 153 -69.46 16.15 7.39
CA ILE A 153 -68.09 16.55 7.71
C ILE A 153 -67.25 16.34 6.45
N LYS A 154 -66.60 17.40 5.94
CA LYS A 154 -65.78 17.37 4.73
C LYS A 154 -66.45 16.68 3.55
N ASN A 155 -67.68 17.04 3.27
CA ASN A 155 -68.51 16.48 2.18
C ASN A 155 -68.93 15.00 2.35
N VAL A 156 -68.64 14.34 3.46
CA VAL A 156 -69.15 13.00 3.77
C VAL A 156 -70.33 13.13 4.74
N SER A 157 -71.45 12.53 4.39
CA SER A 157 -72.63 12.50 5.24
C SER A 157 -72.51 11.33 6.21
N ILE A 158 -72.53 11.63 7.51
CA ILE A 158 -72.45 10.66 8.60
C ILE A 158 -73.87 10.54 9.19
N SER A 159 -74.43 9.36 9.16
CA SER A 159 -75.76 9.08 9.73
C SER A 159 -75.69 8.88 11.24
N LYS A 160 -76.84 9.04 11.91
CA LYS A 160 -77.03 8.74 13.32
C LYS A 160 -76.57 7.34 13.68
N SER A 161 -76.88 6.33 12.84
CA SER A 161 -76.51 4.94 13.04
C SER A 161 -74.96 4.75 12.90
N ASP A 162 -74.31 5.55 12.06
CA ASP A 162 -72.84 5.46 11.91
C ASP A 162 -72.14 6.04 13.14
N LYS A 163 -72.63 7.17 13.68
CA LYS A 163 -72.13 7.74 14.92
C LYS A 163 -72.27 6.78 16.12
N LEU A 164 -73.41 6.09 16.20
CA LEU A 164 -73.67 5.06 17.23
C LEU A 164 -72.65 3.91 17.14
N LYS A 165 -72.40 3.40 15.91
CA LYS A 165 -71.37 2.35 15.73
C LYS A 165 -69.96 2.82 16.10
N LEU A 166 -69.64 4.11 15.93
CA LEU A 166 -68.37 4.67 16.36
C LEU A 166 -68.25 4.70 17.87
N LEU A 167 -69.35 5.08 18.59
CA LEU A 167 -69.38 5.10 20.07
C LEU A 167 -69.23 3.70 20.63
N SER A 168 -69.90 2.68 20.06
CA SER A 168 -69.68 1.29 20.49
C SER A 168 -68.28 0.78 20.25
N PHE A 169 -67.62 1.29 19.21
CA PHE A 169 -66.24 0.97 18.86
C PHE A 169 -65.24 1.56 19.88
N THR A 170 -65.43 2.83 20.26
CA THR A 170 -64.51 3.50 21.20
C THR A 170 -64.58 2.97 22.62
N SER A 171 -65.74 2.36 23.00
CA SER A 171 -65.93 1.75 24.33
C SER A 171 -65.45 0.30 24.45
N SER A 172 -65.04 -0.38 23.36
CA SER A 172 -64.72 -1.83 23.38
C SER A 172 -63.26 -2.20 23.13
N SER A 173 -62.33 -1.28 22.98
CA SER A 173 -60.97 -1.58 22.59
C SER A 173 -59.90 -0.98 23.54
N ASP A 174 -59.37 -1.82 24.44
CA ASP A 174 -58.23 -1.50 25.28
C ASP A 174 -56.86 -1.69 24.64
N ASP A 175 -56.76 -2.24 23.41
CA ASP A 175 -55.50 -2.58 22.74
C ASP A 175 -55.45 -2.01 21.31
N GLU A 176 -54.38 -1.27 21.00
CA GLU A 176 -54.13 -0.65 19.68
C GLU A 176 -54.21 -1.65 18.51
N LYS A 177 -53.77 -2.90 18.64
CA LYS A 177 -53.80 -3.92 17.61
C LYS A 177 -55.25 -4.38 17.28
N THR A 178 -56.10 -4.47 18.32
CA THR A 178 -57.50 -4.76 18.16
C THR A 178 -58.25 -3.61 17.54
N MET A 179 -57.87 -2.40 17.82
CA MET A 179 -58.42 -1.17 17.24
C MET A 179 -58.21 -1.11 15.70
N TYR A 180 -57.02 -1.45 15.18
CA TYR A 180 -56.76 -1.50 13.73
C TYR A 180 -57.57 -2.59 12.98
N LYS A 181 -57.69 -3.78 13.59
CA LYS A 181 -58.49 -4.85 12.99
C LYS A 181 -60.01 -4.56 13.00
N SER A 182 -60.45 -3.77 13.95
CA SER A 182 -61.86 -3.41 14.09
C SER A 182 -62.26 -2.17 13.26
N LEU A 183 -61.29 -1.36 12.76
CA LEU A 183 -61.56 -0.30 11.79
C LEU A 183 -62.29 -0.78 10.55
N ASP A 184 -62.06 -2.02 10.12
CA ASP A 184 -62.77 -2.59 8.95
C ASP A 184 -64.28 -2.90 9.21
N LYS A 185 -64.71 -2.89 10.46
CA LYS A 185 -66.10 -3.04 10.90
C LYS A 185 -66.89 -1.76 10.95
N LEU A 186 -66.20 -0.59 10.84
CA LEU A 186 -66.83 0.73 10.84
C LEU A 186 -67.56 1.01 9.51
N PRO A 187 -68.64 1.80 9.53
CA PRO A 187 -69.33 2.25 8.33
C PRO A 187 -68.40 2.98 7.35
N GLU A 188 -68.61 2.81 6.06
CA GLU A 188 -67.78 3.42 5.00
C GLU A 188 -67.72 4.97 5.11
N SER A 189 -68.80 5.61 5.63
CA SER A 189 -68.85 7.05 5.88
C SER A 189 -67.76 7.47 6.88
N ILE A 190 -67.64 6.79 7.99
CA ILE A 190 -66.61 7.06 9.02
C ILE A 190 -65.27 6.56 8.57
N LYS A 191 -65.19 5.37 8.02
CA LYS A 191 -63.99 4.75 7.51
C LYS A 191 -63.25 5.64 6.50
N SER A 192 -64.00 6.29 5.56
CA SER A 192 -63.43 7.20 4.58
C SER A 192 -62.79 8.45 5.14
N LEU A 193 -63.23 8.90 6.35
CA LEU A 193 -62.73 10.06 7.05
C LEU A 193 -61.52 9.74 7.97
N ILE A 194 -61.58 8.56 8.59
CA ILE A 194 -60.59 8.13 9.66
C ILE A 194 -59.51 7.28 9.07
N LYS A 195 -59.79 6.54 7.99
CA LYS A 195 -58.83 5.61 7.35
C LYS A 195 -57.57 6.37 6.89
N PRO A 196 -56.39 5.89 7.29
CA PRO A 196 -55.14 6.47 6.82
C PRO A 196 -55.08 6.40 5.28
N LYS A 197 -54.65 7.49 4.66
CA LYS A 197 -54.42 7.56 3.20
C LYS A 197 -52.95 7.77 2.97
N ILE A 198 -52.29 6.75 2.43
CA ILE A 198 -50.94 6.86 1.88
C ILE A 198 -51.04 7.41 0.47
N ASP A 199 -50.33 8.47 0.15
CA ASP A 199 -50.17 8.93 -1.22
C ASP A 199 -49.11 8.08 -1.94
N LEU A 200 -49.56 6.97 -2.54
CA LEU A 200 -48.70 6.05 -3.29
C LEU A 200 -47.96 6.75 -4.45
N ASN A 201 -48.54 7.78 -5.05
CA ASN A 201 -47.85 8.52 -6.10
C ASN A 201 -46.65 9.29 -5.56
N LYS A 202 -46.79 9.88 -4.38
CA LYS A 202 -45.72 10.60 -3.72
C LYS A 202 -44.65 9.64 -3.21
N VAL A 203 -45.04 8.50 -2.61
CA VAL A 203 -44.13 7.42 -2.21
C VAL A 203 -43.30 6.92 -3.42
N ASN A 204 -43.98 6.62 -4.55
CA ASN A 204 -43.31 6.17 -5.76
C ASN A 204 -42.35 7.24 -6.32
N LYS A 205 -42.73 8.52 -6.35
CA LYS A 205 -41.85 9.60 -6.81
C LYS A 205 -40.57 9.71 -5.94
N ILE A 206 -40.71 9.66 -4.61
CA ILE A 206 -39.55 9.73 -3.69
C ILE A 206 -38.69 8.46 -3.83
N GLY A 207 -39.33 7.29 -3.96
CA GLY A 207 -38.61 6.02 -4.17
C GLY A 207 -37.78 6.00 -5.45
N ILE A 208 -38.38 6.41 -6.58
CA ILE A 208 -37.69 6.52 -7.87
C ILE A 208 -36.52 7.53 -7.76
N PHE A 209 -36.76 8.69 -7.14
CA PHE A 209 -35.74 9.69 -6.92
C PHE A 209 -34.54 9.16 -6.12
N LEU A 210 -34.78 8.40 -5.03
CA LEU A 210 -33.74 7.75 -4.25
C LEU A 210 -32.96 6.73 -5.06
N ILE A 211 -33.65 5.90 -5.85
CA ILE A 211 -32.98 4.93 -6.74
C ILE A 211 -32.08 5.68 -7.75
N CYS A 212 -32.59 6.74 -8.38
CA CYS A 212 -31.80 7.52 -9.33
C CYS A 212 -30.56 8.16 -8.70
N ILE A 213 -30.68 8.73 -7.50
CA ILE A 213 -29.53 9.32 -6.77
C ILE A 213 -28.48 8.27 -6.44
N PHE A 214 -28.89 7.12 -5.90
CA PHE A 214 -27.94 6.06 -5.52
C PHE A 214 -27.29 5.41 -6.75
N LEU A 215 -28.05 5.22 -7.84
CA LEU A 215 -27.47 4.75 -9.10
C LEU A 215 -26.45 5.75 -9.66
N LEU A 216 -26.77 7.05 -9.65
CA LEU A 216 -25.87 8.10 -10.13
C LEU A 216 -24.61 8.18 -9.25
N SER A 217 -24.77 8.08 -7.92
CA SER A 217 -23.65 8.00 -6.98
C SER A 217 -22.75 6.80 -7.30
N ALA A 218 -23.30 5.61 -7.51
CA ALA A 218 -22.56 4.41 -7.87
C ALA A 218 -21.82 4.54 -9.21
N VAL A 219 -22.42 5.22 -10.19
CA VAL A 219 -21.78 5.52 -11.48
C VAL A 219 -20.57 6.45 -11.29
N PHE A 220 -20.70 7.48 -10.47
CA PHE A 220 -19.58 8.38 -10.18
C PHE A 220 -18.44 7.67 -9.45
N ASP A 221 -18.74 6.83 -8.47
CA ASP A 221 -17.72 6.01 -7.76
C ASP A 221 -17.03 5.03 -8.71
N TYR A 222 -17.80 4.43 -9.64
CA TYR A 222 -17.24 3.52 -10.64
C TYR A 222 -16.21 4.23 -11.55
N PHE A 223 -16.56 5.40 -12.10
CA PHE A 223 -15.65 6.16 -12.95
C PHE A 223 -14.46 6.72 -12.17
N GLU A 224 -14.67 7.18 -10.94
CA GLU A 224 -13.58 7.60 -10.04
C GLU A 224 -12.55 6.48 -9.87
N ASN A 225 -13.00 5.28 -9.52
CA ASN A 225 -12.13 4.12 -9.32
C ASN A 225 -11.36 3.74 -10.60
N ILE A 226 -12.01 3.70 -11.76
CA ILE A 226 -11.34 3.41 -13.04
C ILE A 226 -10.21 4.42 -13.31
N ILE A 227 -10.52 5.71 -13.18
CA ILE A 227 -9.53 6.78 -13.42
C ILE A 227 -8.36 6.64 -12.45
N MET A 228 -8.62 6.40 -11.17
CA MET A 228 -7.56 6.27 -10.16
C MET A 228 -6.70 5.02 -10.37
N VAL A 229 -7.28 3.90 -10.78
CA VAL A 229 -6.54 2.68 -11.15
C VAL A 229 -5.64 2.93 -12.36
N ASP A 230 -6.15 3.56 -13.41
CA ASP A 230 -5.35 3.85 -14.60
C ASP A 230 -4.20 4.82 -14.29
N VAL A 231 -4.48 5.91 -13.59
CA VAL A 231 -3.48 6.89 -13.17
C VAL A 231 -2.38 6.24 -12.32
N SER A 232 -2.75 5.47 -11.31
CA SER A 232 -1.80 4.87 -10.38
C SER A 232 -0.91 3.84 -11.07
N ASN A 233 -1.46 3.01 -11.96
CA ASN A 233 -0.71 2.02 -12.72
C ASN A 233 0.24 2.66 -13.74
N ASN A 234 -0.22 3.68 -14.47
CA ASN A 234 0.62 4.41 -15.42
C ASN A 234 1.77 5.16 -14.71
N PHE A 235 1.49 5.72 -13.53
CA PHE A 235 2.50 6.33 -12.68
C PHE A 235 3.54 5.31 -12.21
N ALA A 236 3.12 4.16 -11.69
CA ALA A 236 4.01 3.09 -11.25
C ALA A 236 4.87 2.53 -12.41
N TYR A 237 4.27 2.33 -13.58
CA TYR A 237 4.98 1.95 -14.81
C TYR A 237 6.07 2.98 -15.16
N GLY A 238 5.71 4.27 -15.13
CA GLY A 238 6.66 5.36 -15.40
C GLY A 238 7.82 5.41 -14.40
N LEU A 239 7.54 5.18 -13.11
CA LEU A 239 8.57 5.11 -12.07
C LEU A 239 9.52 3.93 -12.29
N ARG A 240 8.99 2.72 -12.51
CA ARG A 240 9.83 1.52 -12.76
C ARG A 240 10.71 1.71 -13.99
N LYS A 241 10.17 2.29 -15.07
CA LYS A 241 10.95 2.62 -16.27
C LYS A 241 12.08 3.64 -15.98
N LYS A 242 11.82 4.66 -15.15
CA LYS A 242 12.85 5.63 -14.73
C LYS A 242 13.92 4.97 -13.87
N ILE A 243 13.52 4.15 -12.90
CA ILE A 243 14.44 3.41 -12.01
C ILE A 243 15.34 2.48 -12.85
N SER A 244 14.75 1.68 -13.76
CA SER A 244 15.51 0.77 -14.63
C SER A 244 16.54 1.50 -15.48
N LYS A 245 16.19 2.65 -16.07
CA LYS A 245 17.14 3.49 -16.80
C LYS A 245 18.22 4.06 -15.89
N LYS A 246 17.84 4.45 -14.65
CA LYS A 246 18.74 5.04 -13.68
C LYS A 246 19.81 4.06 -13.21
N ILE A 247 19.44 2.78 -12.99
CA ILE A 247 20.39 1.72 -12.61
C ILE A 247 21.58 1.69 -13.55
N ASN A 248 21.35 1.77 -14.86
CA ASN A 248 22.41 1.71 -15.86
C ASN A 248 23.27 3.00 -15.95
N LYS A 249 22.82 4.08 -15.32
CA LYS A 249 23.52 5.37 -15.31
C LYS A 249 24.22 5.69 -13.99
N LEU A 250 23.99 4.86 -12.96
CA LEU A 250 24.62 5.07 -11.65
C LEU A 250 26.06 4.55 -11.65
N PRO A 251 26.98 5.28 -10.96
CA PRO A 251 28.36 4.82 -10.80
C PRO A 251 28.44 3.57 -9.92
N LEU A 252 29.45 2.74 -10.15
CA LEU A 252 29.65 1.51 -9.37
C LEU A 252 29.79 1.79 -7.86
N LYS A 253 30.36 2.95 -7.49
CA LYS A 253 30.44 3.46 -6.12
C LYS A 253 29.09 3.48 -5.38
N TYR A 254 27.98 3.62 -6.10
CA TYR A 254 26.64 3.57 -5.50
C TYR A 254 26.31 2.15 -5.07
N PHE A 255 26.59 1.15 -5.90
CA PHE A 255 26.32 -0.26 -5.62
C PHE A 255 27.21 -0.84 -4.53
N ASP A 256 28.45 -0.34 -4.39
CA ASP A 256 29.35 -0.72 -3.29
C ASP A 256 28.83 -0.28 -1.92
N LYS A 257 28.03 0.79 -1.87
CA LYS A 257 27.49 1.37 -0.63
C LYS A 257 26.10 0.87 -0.27
N ASN A 258 25.36 0.37 -1.24
CA ASN A 258 23.96 -0.03 -1.09
C ASN A 258 23.80 -1.52 -1.40
N SER A 259 22.98 -2.22 -0.64
CA SER A 259 22.70 -3.64 -0.90
C SER A 259 21.79 -3.81 -2.12
N TYR A 260 21.98 -4.92 -2.85
CA TYR A 260 21.08 -5.27 -3.96
C TYR A 260 19.62 -5.42 -3.51
N GLY A 261 19.41 -5.95 -2.29
CA GLY A 261 18.08 -6.10 -1.72
C GLY A 261 17.36 -4.77 -1.50
N ASP A 262 18.09 -3.72 -1.07
CA ASP A 262 17.51 -2.37 -0.93
C ASP A 262 17.08 -1.78 -2.27
N ILE A 263 17.91 -1.94 -3.31
CA ILE A 263 17.61 -1.44 -4.65
C ILE A 263 16.39 -2.18 -5.22
N LEU A 264 16.36 -3.51 -5.09
CA LEU A 264 15.23 -4.33 -5.53
C LEU A 264 13.94 -3.94 -4.80
N SER A 265 14.01 -3.73 -3.48
CA SER A 265 12.86 -3.31 -2.68
C SER A 265 12.29 -1.95 -3.11
N ARG A 266 13.14 -1.02 -3.57
CA ARG A 266 12.68 0.28 -4.11
C ARG A 266 11.92 0.14 -5.42
N ILE A 267 12.32 -0.80 -6.30
CA ILE A 267 11.68 -1.06 -7.59
C ILE A 267 10.33 -1.78 -7.41
N THR A 268 10.28 -2.73 -6.47
CA THR A 268 9.10 -3.57 -6.21
C THR A 268 8.22 -2.97 -5.12
N ASN A 269 8.59 -3.15 -3.86
CA ASN A 269 7.75 -2.87 -2.70
C ASN A 269 7.41 -1.38 -2.54
N ASP A 270 8.39 -0.47 -2.75
CA ASP A 270 8.14 0.96 -2.56
C ASP A 270 7.25 1.51 -3.68
N VAL A 271 7.49 1.12 -4.93
CA VAL A 271 6.63 1.54 -6.06
C VAL A 271 5.22 0.97 -5.91
N ASP A 272 5.07 -0.28 -5.45
CA ASP A 272 3.75 -0.88 -5.18
C ASP A 272 3.03 -0.19 -4.01
N THR A 273 3.75 0.18 -2.96
CA THR A 273 3.20 0.96 -1.85
C THR A 273 2.66 2.31 -2.31
N ILE A 274 3.39 3.01 -3.18
CA ILE A 274 2.93 4.27 -3.78
C ILE A 274 1.70 4.03 -4.65
N ASN A 275 1.73 3.00 -5.51
CA ASN A 275 0.63 2.64 -6.40
C ASN A 275 -0.67 2.37 -5.64
N MET A 276 -0.62 1.44 -4.66
CA MET A 276 -1.77 1.07 -3.85
C MET A 276 -2.33 2.26 -3.05
N SER A 277 -1.44 3.11 -2.52
CA SER A 277 -1.87 4.27 -1.74
C SER A 277 -2.52 5.34 -2.61
N LEU A 278 -2.00 5.60 -3.81
CA LEU A 278 -2.63 6.52 -4.76
C LEU A 278 -4.00 6.01 -5.19
N GLN A 279 -4.11 4.72 -5.50
CA GLN A 279 -5.35 4.09 -5.94
C GLN A 279 -6.45 4.17 -4.87
N ASN A 280 -6.13 3.82 -3.60
CA ASN A 280 -7.15 3.61 -2.58
C ASN A 280 -7.33 4.81 -1.63
N SER A 281 -6.27 5.63 -1.42
CA SER A 281 -6.30 6.58 -0.31
C SER A 281 -6.79 7.97 -0.68
N LEU A 282 -6.52 8.45 -1.89
CA LEU A 282 -6.91 9.82 -2.28
C LEU A 282 -8.43 9.95 -2.43
N GLY A 283 -9.07 9.06 -3.19
CA GLY A 283 -10.52 9.04 -3.36
C GLY A 283 -11.24 8.80 -2.03
N THR A 284 -10.81 7.77 -1.27
CA THR A 284 -11.38 7.46 0.05
C THR A 284 -11.22 8.61 1.04
N PHE A 285 -10.11 9.31 1.04
CA PHE A 285 -9.91 10.49 1.89
C PHE A 285 -10.89 11.62 1.52
N MET A 286 -11.00 11.94 0.23
CA MET A 286 -11.90 13.00 -0.25
C MET A 286 -13.36 12.68 -0.01
N SER A 287 -13.81 11.47 -0.36
CA SER A 287 -15.19 11.03 -0.12
C SER A 287 -15.52 11.04 1.37
N SER A 288 -14.61 10.50 2.20
CA SER A 288 -14.82 10.46 3.66
C SER A 288 -14.83 11.85 4.28
N ALA A 289 -13.96 12.75 3.85
CA ALA A 289 -13.97 14.14 4.31
C ALA A 289 -15.26 14.84 3.91
N THR A 290 -15.73 14.65 2.67
CA THR A 290 -17.00 15.20 2.19
C THR A 290 -18.19 14.65 2.96
N LEU A 291 -18.25 13.33 3.19
CA LEU A 291 -19.30 12.70 4.00
C LEU A 291 -19.30 13.19 5.44
N PHE A 292 -18.13 13.33 6.05
CA PHE A 292 -17.99 13.82 7.43
C PHE A 292 -18.47 15.25 7.57
N ILE A 293 -17.95 16.17 6.76
CA ILE A 293 -18.33 17.58 6.81
C ILE A 293 -19.79 17.77 6.40
N GLY A 294 -20.21 17.13 5.32
CA GLY A 294 -21.55 17.24 4.80
C GLY A 294 -22.62 16.66 5.73
N SER A 295 -22.31 15.51 6.41
CA SER A 295 -23.24 14.97 7.42
C SER A 295 -23.42 15.91 8.61
N ILE A 296 -22.37 16.56 9.09
CA ILE A 296 -22.46 17.57 10.14
C ILE A 296 -23.37 18.73 9.68
N ILE A 297 -23.12 19.29 8.51
CA ILE A 297 -23.92 20.39 7.97
C ILE A 297 -25.39 19.99 7.88
N MET A 298 -25.69 18.79 7.35
CA MET A 298 -27.07 18.31 7.21
C MET A 298 -27.75 18.02 8.55
N MET A 299 -27.00 17.46 9.53
CA MET A 299 -27.52 17.25 10.89
C MET A 299 -27.95 18.60 11.53
N PHE A 300 -27.07 19.61 11.49
CA PHE A 300 -27.39 20.93 12.06
C PHE A 300 -28.48 21.66 11.29
N SER A 301 -28.57 21.51 9.98
CA SER A 301 -29.65 22.11 9.16
C SER A 301 -31.01 21.43 9.38
N THR A 302 -31.03 20.15 9.75
CA THR A 302 -32.27 19.41 10.00
C THR A 302 -32.83 19.66 11.39
N ASN A 303 -32.02 19.44 12.43
CA ASN A 303 -32.41 19.77 13.81
C ASN A 303 -31.17 19.88 14.74
N VAL A 304 -31.01 21.03 15.37
CA VAL A 304 -29.86 21.35 16.21
C VAL A 304 -29.77 20.48 17.46
N TYR A 305 -30.87 20.19 18.13
CA TYR A 305 -30.87 19.35 19.34
C TYR A 305 -30.45 17.92 19.06
N MET A 306 -30.99 17.35 17.97
CA MET A 306 -30.62 16.03 17.51
C MET A 306 -29.15 15.96 17.05
N ALA A 307 -28.66 17.03 16.37
CA ALA A 307 -27.27 17.12 15.93
C ALA A 307 -26.30 17.15 17.12
N ILE A 308 -26.57 17.99 18.13
CA ILE A 308 -25.76 18.03 19.35
C ILE A 308 -25.76 16.66 20.06
N THR A 309 -26.90 16.00 20.17
CA THR A 309 -26.98 14.64 20.76
C THR A 309 -26.13 13.65 20.02
N GLY A 310 -26.23 13.59 18.69
CA GLY A 310 -25.46 12.68 17.84
C GLY A 310 -23.95 12.92 17.89
N VAL A 311 -23.52 14.19 17.88
CA VAL A 311 -22.11 14.57 17.96
C VAL A 311 -21.53 14.28 19.35
N LEU A 312 -22.21 14.69 20.43
CA LEU A 312 -21.73 14.51 21.82
C LEU A 312 -21.61 13.00 22.15
N SER A 313 -22.63 12.21 21.82
CA SER A 313 -22.59 10.77 22.07
C SER A 313 -21.45 10.08 21.32
N SER A 314 -21.15 10.52 20.10
CA SER A 314 -20.02 10.02 19.32
C SER A 314 -18.66 10.45 19.89
N LEU A 315 -18.54 11.71 20.36
CA LEU A 315 -17.31 12.22 20.98
C LEU A 315 -16.89 11.44 22.22
N ILE A 316 -17.82 11.03 23.06
CA ILE A 316 -17.54 10.17 24.23
C ILE A 316 -16.82 8.89 23.76
N GLY A 317 -17.33 8.28 22.70
CA GLY A 317 -16.72 7.08 22.13
C GLY A 317 -15.32 7.32 21.56
N PHE A 318 -15.08 8.44 20.90
CA PHE A 318 -13.75 8.79 20.39
C PHE A 318 -12.71 9.01 21.49
N VAL A 319 -13.12 9.56 22.64
CA VAL A 319 -12.23 9.68 23.80
C VAL A 319 -11.79 8.31 24.29
N PHE A 320 -12.72 7.36 24.47
CA PHE A 320 -12.39 5.99 24.84
C PHE A 320 -11.46 5.31 23.83
N MET A 321 -11.74 5.47 22.53
CA MET A 321 -10.91 4.91 21.47
C MET A 321 -9.48 5.50 21.50
N SER A 322 -9.32 6.80 21.71
CA SER A 322 -8.01 7.46 21.80
C SER A 322 -7.17 6.91 22.97
N LEU A 323 -7.80 6.67 24.12
CA LEU A 323 -7.11 6.07 25.28
C LEU A 323 -6.61 4.66 24.98
N ILE A 324 -7.42 3.83 24.31
CA ILE A 324 -7.04 2.47 23.92
C ILE A 324 -5.91 2.51 22.89
N MET A 325 -6.00 3.36 21.87
CA MET A 325 -4.95 3.52 20.85
C MET A 325 -3.60 3.90 21.47
N LYS A 326 -3.58 4.90 22.37
CA LYS A 326 -2.36 5.33 23.06
C LYS A 326 -1.71 4.18 23.82
N ASN A 327 -2.49 3.34 24.48
CA ASN A 327 -2.00 2.16 25.19
C ASN A 327 -1.54 1.03 24.23
N SER A 328 -2.18 0.88 23.09
CA SER A 328 -1.86 -0.14 22.09
C SER A 328 -0.53 0.16 21.39
N GLN A 329 -0.21 1.42 21.12
CA GLN A 329 0.95 1.85 20.34
C GLN A 329 2.28 1.28 20.86
N LYS A 330 2.47 1.20 22.18
CA LYS A 330 3.69 0.64 22.80
C LYS A 330 3.88 -0.84 22.44
N TYR A 331 2.79 -1.62 22.38
CA TYR A 331 2.85 -3.04 22.04
C TYR A 331 3.10 -3.25 20.54
N PHE A 332 2.55 -2.39 19.68
CA PHE A 332 2.85 -2.41 18.23
C PHE A 332 4.33 -2.14 17.97
N THR A 333 4.89 -1.11 18.61
CA THR A 333 6.32 -0.80 18.46
C THR A 333 7.20 -1.95 18.97
N LYS A 334 6.86 -2.50 20.15
CA LYS A 334 7.62 -3.63 20.71
C LYS A 334 7.52 -4.87 19.81
N ARG A 335 6.31 -5.17 19.29
CA ARG A 335 6.11 -6.28 18.33
C ARG A 335 7.02 -6.14 17.11
N GLN A 336 7.14 -4.92 16.56
CA GLN A 336 8.00 -4.69 15.39
C GLN A 336 9.48 -4.92 15.70
N ILE A 337 9.93 -4.54 16.89
CA ILE A 337 11.30 -4.77 17.35
C ILE A 337 11.57 -6.27 17.52
N GLU A 338 10.68 -7.00 18.20
CA GLU A 338 10.85 -8.44 18.43
C GLU A 338 10.76 -9.24 17.12
N LEU A 339 9.89 -8.83 16.18
CA LEU A 339 9.84 -9.42 14.82
C LEU A 339 11.18 -9.20 14.08
N GLY A 340 11.76 -8.02 14.20
CA GLY A 340 13.08 -7.74 13.62
C GLY A 340 14.19 -8.63 14.18
N LYS A 341 14.19 -8.88 15.50
CA LYS A 341 15.14 -9.79 16.15
C LYS A 341 14.97 -11.23 15.68
N LEU A 342 13.71 -11.70 15.62
CA LEU A 342 13.38 -13.05 15.14
C LEU A 342 13.82 -13.25 13.69
N ASN A 343 13.51 -12.31 12.81
CA ASN A 343 13.92 -12.38 11.41
C ASN A 343 15.45 -12.37 11.26
N GLY A 344 16.16 -11.53 12.02
CA GLY A 344 17.63 -11.52 12.02
C GLY A 344 18.23 -12.85 12.48
N HIS A 345 17.63 -13.48 13.51
CA HIS A 345 18.07 -14.80 13.95
C HIS A 345 17.78 -15.90 12.91
N ILE A 346 16.62 -15.84 12.24
CA ILE A 346 16.28 -16.77 11.16
C ILE A 346 17.29 -16.63 10.00
N GLU A 347 17.60 -15.42 9.58
CA GLU A 347 18.57 -15.15 8.51
C GLU A 347 19.97 -15.66 8.89
N GLU A 348 20.41 -15.41 10.13
CA GLU A 348 21.67 -15.93 10.68
C GLU A 348 21.68 -17.46 10.69
N ALA A 349 20.61 -18.11 11.17
CA ALA A 349 20.50 -19.56 11.25
C ALA A 349 20.48 -20.24 9.88
N TYR A 350 19.81 -19.64 8.87
CA TYR A 350 19.85 -20.15 7.50
C TYR A 350 21.20 -19.96 6.85
N SER A 351 21.79 -18.78 6.96
CA SER A 351 23.11 -18.48 6.36
C SER A 351 24.24 -19.33 6.95
N SER A 352 24.16 -19.63 8.25
CA SER A 352 25.15 -20.46 8.97
C SER A 352 24.68 -21.89 9.25
N HIS A 353 23.68 -22.38 8.51
CA HIS A 353 23.09 -23.71 8.78
C HIS A 353 24.12 -24.84 8.82
N LEU A 354 25.06 -24.85 7.87
CA LEU A 354 26.14 -25.84 7.83
C LEU A 354 27.01 -25.78 9.09
N VAL A 355 27.34 -24.57 9.55
CA VAL A 355 28.15 -24.36 10.78
C VAL A 355 27.38 -24.84 12.02
N ILE A 356 26.11 -24.50 12.14
CA ILE A 356 25.24 -24.94 13.24
C ILE A 356 25.21 -26.47 13.30
N LYS A 357 25.09 -27.15 12.16
CA LYS A 357 25.11 -28.63 12.07
C LYS A 357 26.49 -29.20 12.40
N ALA A 358 27.56 -28.62 11.84
CA ALA A 358 28.92 -29.14 12.03
C ALA A 358 29.38 -29.04 13.51
N TYR A 359 28.91 -28.01 14.22
CA TYR A 359 29.26 -27.80 15.64
C TYR A 359 28.19 -28.27 16.62
N ASN A 360 27.15 -29.00 16.18
CA ASN A 360 26.04 -29.50 16.99
C ASN A 360 25.31 -28.41 17.80
N ALA A 361 25.29 -27.16 17.30
CA ALA A 361 24.68 -26.00 17.98
C ALA A 361 23.16 -25.87 17.69
N THR A 362 22.50 -26.94 17.21
CA THR A 362 21.08 -26.93 16.86
C THR A 362 20.19 -26.56 18.04
N LYS A 363 20.49 -27.11 19.23
CA LYS A 363 19.71 -26.86 20.45
C LYS A 363 19.79 -25.39 20.86
N GLU A 364 21.00 -24.82 20.90
CA GLU A 364 21.21 -23.41 21.26
C GLU A 364 20.49 -22.46 20.28
N SER A 365 20.57 -22.75 18.96
CA SER A 365 19.87 -21.98 17.94
C SER A 365 18.34 -22.06 18.12
N THR A 366 17.80 -23.24 18.44
CA THR A 366 16.36 -23.44 18.67
C THR A 366 15.90 -22.76 19.96
N ASP A 367 16.65 -22.89 21.06
CA ASP A 367 16.33 -22.23 22.33
C ASP A 367 16.28 -20.69 22.17
N LYS A 368 17.21 -20.13 21.40
CA LYS A 368 17.22 -18.67 21.08
C LYS A 368 16.05 -18.25 20.17
N PHE A 369 15.69 -19.10 19.21
CA PHE A 369 14.49 -18.91 18.41
C PHE A 369 13.24 -18.87 19.27
N ASP A 370 13.09 -19.84 20.20
CA ASP A 370 11.92 -19.96 21.09
C ASP A 370 11.84 -18.76 22.04
N GLU A 371 12.96 -18.23 22.54
CA GLU A 371 13.00 -16.99 23.33
C GLU A 371 12.43 -15.80 22.55
N TYR A 372 12.94 -15.56 21.31
CA TYR A 372 12.45 -14.47 20.48
C TYR A 372 10.99 -14.65 20.05
N ASN A 373 10.61 -15.88 19.70
CA ASN A 373 9.24 -16.23 19.31
C ASN A 373 8.27 -16.07 20.48
N GLY A 374 8.67 -16.46 21.70
CA GLY A 374 7.88 -16.25 22.91
C GLY A 374 7.66 -14.77 23.23
N SER A 375 8.71 -13.95 23.11
CA SER A 375 8.64 -12.49 23.26
C SER A 375 7.72 -11.86 22.20
N LEU A 376 7.84 -12.30 20.96
CA LEU A 376 6.99 -11.86 19.86
C LEU A 376 5.54 -12.26 20.08
N TYR A 377 5.28 -13.51 20.54
CA TYR A 377 3.93 -13.99 20.85
C TYR A 377 3.24 -13.12 21.90
N GLU A 378 3.90 -12.80 23.02
CA GLU A 378 3.33 -11.97 24.06
C GLU A 378 3.01 -10.54 23.56
N CYS A 379 3.91 -9.94 22.80
CA CYS A 379 3.66 -8.61 22.23
C CYS A 379 2.55 -8.65 21.18
N ASN A 380 2.52 -9.68 20.33
CA ASN A 380 1.51 -9.87 19.31
C ASN A 380 0.13 -10.10 19.94
N ARG A 381 0.03 -10.98 20.95
CA ARG A 381 -1.22 -11.24 21.68
C ARG A 381 -1.81 -9.95 22.24
N LYS A 382 -0.99 -9.13 22.93
CA LYS A 382 -1.45 -7.85 23.52
C LYS A 382 -1.82 -6.82 22.46
N SER A 383 -1.03 -6.70 21.42
CA SER A 383 -1.32 -5.75 20.33
C SER A 383 -2.57 -6.14 19.55
N GLN A 384 -2.75 -7.43 19.25
CA GLN A 384 -3.94 -7.95 18.54
C GLN A 384 -5.21 -7.88 19.38
N PHE A 385 -5.11 -8.18 20.67
CA PHE A 385 -6.25 -8.02 21.59
C PHE A 385 -6.74 -6.57 21.61
N LEU A 386 -5.84 -5.60 21.81
CA LEU A 386 -6.21 -4.18 21.83
C LEU A 386 -6.72 -3.69 20.47
N SER A 387 -6.11 -4.13 19.37
CA SER A 387 -6.61 -3.81 18.02
C SER A 387 -7.96 -4.46 17.74
N GLY A 388 -8.14 -5.72 18.16
CA GLY A 388 -9.37 -6.47 17.97
C GLY A 388 -10.56 -5.89 18.71
N LEU A 389 -10.33 -5.08 19.76
CA LEU A 389 -11.38 -4.34 20.45
C LEU A 389 -11.92 -3.15 19.64
N MET A 390 -11.14 -2.65 18.64
CA MET A 390 -11.54 -1.45 17.89
C MET A 390 -12.85 -1.61 17.12
N PRO A 391 -13.06 -2.65 16.27
CA PRO A 391 -14.32 -2.79 15.54
C PRO A 391 -15.55 -2.94 16.44
N PRO A 392 -15.55 -3.80 17.51
CA PRO A 392 -16.65 -3.87 18.46
C PRO A 392 -16.94 -2.53 19.16
N LEU A 393 -15.90 -1.79 19.56
CA LEU A 393 -16.06 -0.49 20.20
C LEU A 393 -16.65 0.54 19.26
N MET A 394 -16.21 0.58 18.01
CA MET A 394 -16.81 1.45 16.99
C MET A 394 -18.28 1.09 16.75
N GLY A 395 -18.60 -0.19 16.71
CA GLY A 395 -19.99 -0.67 16.66
C GLY A 395 -20.80 -0.25 17.88
N PHE A 396 -20.23 -0.37 19.08
CA PHE A 396 -20.87 0.08 20.33
C PHE A 396 -21.12 1.60 20.32
N ILE A 397 -20.14 2.41 19.92
CA ILE A 397 -20.27 3.87 19.84
C ILE A 397 -21.39 4.25 18.87
N GLY A 398 -21.42 3.61 17.71
CA GLY A 398 -22.48 3.83 16.70
C GLY A 398 -23.87 3.47 17.25
N ASN A 399 -24.00 2.33 17.93
CA ASN A 399 -25.26 1.90 18.55
C ASN A 399 -25.65 2.76 19.74
N PHE A 400 -24.71 3.18 20.58
CA PHE A 400 -24.97 4.11 21.68
C PHE A 400 -25.49 5.46 21.16
N SER A 401 -24.83 6.01 20.14
CA SER A 401 -25.30 7.25 19.50
C SER A 401 -26.67 7.08 18.85
N TYR A 402 -26.93 5.93 18.23
CA TYR A 402 -28.23 5.57 17.68
C TYR A 402 -29.32 5.56 18.76
N VAL A 403 -29.11 4.91 19.91
CA VAL A 403 -30.07 4.86 21.02
C VAL A 403 -30.31 6.28 21.59
N ALA A 404 -29.24 7.05 21.79
CA ALA A 404 -29.35 8.41 22.29
C ALA A 404 -30.21 9.31 21.37
N VAL A 405 -29.97 9.20 20.06
CA VAL A 405 -30.75 9.91 19.03
C VAL A 405 -32.21 9.45 19.01
N CYS A 406 -32.48 8.15 19.16
CA CYS A 406 -33.85 7.65 19.24
C CYS A 406 -34.62 8.18 20.49
N ILE A 407 -33.94 8.17 21.65
CA ILE A 407 -34.60 8.66 22.89
C ILE A 407 -34.91 10.15 22.78
N VAL A 408 -33.92 10.99 22.42
CA VAL A 408 -34.13 12.43 22.28
C VAL A 408 -35.12 12.72 21.14
N GLY A 409 -35.03 11.99 20.04
CA GLY A 409 -35.95 12.10 18.91
C GLY A 409 -37.38 11.78 19.30
N ALA A 410 -37.63 10.70 20.04
CA ALA A 410 -38.97 10.34 20.55
C ALA A 410 -39.56 11.44 21.44
N ILE A 411 -38.75 12.05 22.36
CA ILE A 411 -39.19 13.16 23.19
C ILE A 411 -39.58 14.38 22.33
N LEU A 412 -38.80 14.68 21.29
CA LEU A 412 -39.06 15.82 20.41
C LEU A 412 -40.29 15.57 19.49
N VAL A 413 -40.52 14.32 19.06
CA VAL A 413 -41.75 13.93 18.32
C VAL A 413 -42.99 14.09 19.22
N LEU A 414 -42.95 13.61 20.47
CA LEU A 414 -44.05 13.76 21.42
C LEU A 414 -44.37 15.24 21.71
N LYS A 415 -43.36 16.12 21.67
CA LYS A 415 -43.53 17.57 21.78
C LYS A 415 -43.98 18.24 20.47
N GLY A 416 -44.12 17.50 19.38
CA GLY A 416 -44.49 18.04 18.08
C GLY A 416 -43.40 18.87 17.35
N ASN A 417 -42.15 18.84 17.84
CA ASN A 417 -41.06 19.67 17.29
C ASN A 417 -40.42 19.05 16.03
N ILE A 418 -40.49 17.75 15.84
CA ILE A 418 -39.96 17.01 14.69
C ILE A 418 -40.92 15.90 14.28
N THR A 419 -40.75 15.39 13.05
CA THR A 419 -41.48 14.23 12.55
C THR A 419 -40.74 12.93 12.84
N PHE A 420 -41.44 11.79 12.71
CA PHE A 420 -40.83 10.47 12.89
C PHE A 420 -39.73 10.19 11.88
N GLY A 421 -39.90 10.66 10.63
CA GLY A 421 -38.91 10.51 9.58
C GLY A 421 -37.58 11.20 9.90
N VAL A 422 -37.59 12.30 10.65
CA VAL A 422 -36.36 12.97 11.09
C VAL A 422 -35.50 12.03 11.96
N ILE A 423 -36.11 11.22 12.82
CA ILE A 423 -35.37 10.21 13.62
C ILE A 423 -34.66 9.25 12.68
N VAL A 424 -35.37 8.74 11.65
CA VAL A 424 -34.78 7.82 10.66
C VAL A 424 -33.63 8.46 9.89
N ALA A 425 -33.76 9.72 9.50
CA ALA A 425 -32.65 10.45 8.87
C ALA A 425 -31.43 10.54 9.77
N PHE A 426 -31.61 10.88 11.05
CA PHE A 426 -30.54 11.01 12.02
C PHE A 426 -29.86 9.67 12.33
N MET A 427 -30.57 8.57 12.34
CA MET A 427 -30.00 7.23 12.45
C MET A 427 -28.96 6.96 11.34
N ILE A 428 -29.20 7.45 10.13
CA ILE A 428 -28.28 7.32 9.01
C ILE A 428 -27.16 8.37 9.10
N TYR A 429 -27.50 9.61 9.42
CA TYR A 429 -26.48 10.67 9.57
C TYR A 429 -25.43 10.35 10.62
N VAL A 430 -25.80 9.77 11.76
CA VAL A 430 -24.82 9.32 12.76
C VAL A 430 -23.82 8.34 12.17
N ARG A 431 -24.27 7.42 11.32
CA ARG A 431 -23.37 6.48 10.61
C ARG A 431 -22.51 7.18 9.55
N LEU A 432 -23.08 8.13 8.81
CA LEU A 432 -22.36 8.94 7.83
C LEU A 432 -21.37 9.92 8.47
N PHE A 433 -21.50 10.19 9.77
CA PHE A 433 -20.57 10.97 10.57
C PHE A 433 -19.46 10.10 11.16
N THR A 434 -19.79 8.96 11.77
CA THR A 434 -18.81 8.13 12.52
C THR A 434 -17.92 7.28 11.63
N ASN A 435 -18.46 6.63 10.58
CA ASN A 435 -17.70 5.72 9.72
C ASN A 435 -16.59 6.42 8.92
N PRO A 436 -16.80 7.60 8.32
CA PRO A 436 -15.77 8.31 7.60
C PRO A 436 -14.53 8.65 8.44
N LEU A 437 -14.66 8.89 9.72
CA LEU A 437 -13.54 9.22 10.59
C LEU A 437 -12.49 8.09 10.63
N SER A 438 -12.96 6.86 10.71
CA SER A 438 -12.07 5.68 10.65
C SER A 438 -11.38 5.56 9.29
N ARG A 439 -12.11 5.81 8.20
CA ARG A 439 -11.55 5.78 6.84
C ARG A 439 -10.52 6.88 6.60
N ILE A 440 -10.77 8.10 7.11
CA ILE A 440 -9.80 9.21 7.07
C ILE A 440 -8.50 8.80 7.78
N ALA A 441 -8.58 8.23 8.99
CA ALA A 441 -7.41 7.79 9.73
C ALA A 441 -6.62 6.69 8.99
N GLN A 442 -7.30 5.72 8.38
CA GLN A 442 -6.66 4.69 7.55
C GLN A 442 -5.99 5.28 6.31
N SER A 443 -6.68 6.15 5.58
CA SER A 443 -6.14 6.82 4.39
C SER A 443 -4.92 7.68 4.73
N MET A 444 -4.93 8.40 5.85
CA MET A 444 -3.77 9.17 6.33
C MET A 444 -2.57 8.28 6.62
N THR A 445 -2.77 7.10 7.22
CA THR A 445 -1.69 6.13 7.47
C THR A 445 -1.11 5.60 6.16
N GLN A 446 -1.97 5.27 5.18
CA GLN A 446 -1.53 4.80 3.86
C GLN A 446 -0.78 5.91 3.09
N LEU A 447 -1.27 7.15 3.12
CA LEU A 447 -0.59 8.30 2.52
C LEU A 447 0.76 8.58 3.18
N GLN A 448 0.89 8.38 4.50
CA GLN A 448 2.17 8.48 5.19
C GLN A 448 3.15 7.39 4.72
N SER A 449 2.69 6.15 4.56
CA SER A 449 3.50 5.05 4.02
C SER A 449 3.94 5.31 2.58
N ALA A 450 3.02 5.81 1.74
CA ALA A 450 3.34 6.21 0.37
C ALA A 450 4.38 7.34 0.33
N THR A 451 4.29 8.30 1.26
CA THR A 451 5.24 9.42 1.33
C THR A 451 6.63 8.92 1.69
N SER A 452 6.76 7.98 2.64
CA SER A 452 8.05 7.36 2.99
C SER A 452 8.63 6.54 1.84
N ALA A 453 7.80 5.76 1.15
CA ALA A 453 8.21 5.01 -0.04
C ALA A 453 8.65 5.95 -1.17
N SER A 454 7.91 7.04 -1.38
CA SER A 454 8.23 8.08 -2.38
C SER A 454 9.57 8.75 -2.09
N GLU A 455 9.87 9.06 -0.83
CA GLU A 455 11.17 9.64 -0.43
C GLU A 455 12.32 8.73 -0.87
N ARG A 456 12.25 7.42 -0.57
CA ARG A 456 13.30 6.45 -0.96
C ARG A 456 13.42 6.28 -2.47
N VAL A 457 12.29 6.21 -3.18
CA VAL A 457 12.28 6.09 -4.65
C VAL A 457 12.85 7.34 -5.30
N PHE A 458 12.46 8.53 -4.85
CA PHE A 458 12.95 9.78 -5.44
C PHE A 458 14.41 10.06 -5.07
N GLU A 459 14.85 9.71 -3.87
CA GLU A 459 16.27 9.75 -3.49
C GLU A 459 17.10 8.92 -4.48
N PHE A 460 16.61 7.70 -4.83
CA PHE A 460 17.29 6.87 -5.83
C PHE A 460 17.24 7.46 -7.25
N VAL A 461 16.10 7.96 -7.69
CA VAL A 461 15.93 8.51 -9.05
C VAL A 461 16.76 9.79 -9.24
N GLU A 462 16.92 10.58 -8.19
CA GLU A 462 17.66 11.85 -8.18
C GLU A 462 19.16 11.69 -7.83
N GLU A 463 19.62 10.45 -7.54
CA GLU A 463 21.03 10.18 -7.25
C GLU A 463 21.93 10.66 -8.40
N VAL A 464 23.17 11.02 -8.07
CA VAL A 464 24.13 11.53 -9.05
C VAL A 464 24.47 10.45 -10.07
N GLU A 465 24.28 10.75 -11.35
CA GLU A 465 24.65 9.87 -12.47
C GLU A 465 26.16 9.94 -12.76
N MET A 466 26.65 8.94 -13.48
CA MET A 466 27.99 9.02 -14.08
C MET A 466 28.08 10.26 -14.98
N PHE A 467 29.29 10.73 -15.18
CA PHE A 467 29.58 11.85 -16.08
C PHE A 467 28.96 11.58 -17.45
N ASP A 468 28.30 12.59 -18.01
CA ASP A 468 27.74 12.53 -19.36
C ASP A 468 28.86 12.59 -20.39
N GLU A 469 28.99 11.54 -21.18
CA GLU A 469 30.03 11.40 -22.20
C GLU A 469 29.51 11.71 -23.63
N SER A 470 28.31 12.24 -23.75
CA SER A 470 27.67 12.54 -25.06
C SER A 470 28.47 13.55 -25.92
N GLU A 471 29.27 14.40 -25.29
CA GLU A 471 30.13 15.37 -25.98
C GLU A 471 31.49 14.78 -26.42
N ILE A 472 31.85 13.57 -25.96
CA ILE A 472 33.10 12.92 -26.30
C ILE A 472 32.97 12.30 -27.70
N THR A 473 33.71 12.82 -28.65
CA THR A 473 33.69 12.38 -30.05
C THR A 473 34.87 11.48 -30.43
N LYS A 474 35.95 11.51 -29.64
CA LYS A 474 37.12 10.66 -29.89
C LYS A 474 36.79 9.19 -29.65
N GLN A 475 37.20 8.36 -30.62
CA GLN A 475 37.06 6.91 -30.54
C GLN A 475 38.33 6.25 -31.04
N LEU A 476 38.72 5.16 -30.38
CA LEU A 476 39.76 4.25 -30.83
C LEU A 476 39.13 3.08 -31.55
N ASP A 477 39.57 2.81 -32.75
CA ASP A 477 39.16 1.64 -33.54
C ASP A 477 39.92 0.41 -33.02
N LYS A 478 39.20 -0.59 -32.50
CA LYS A 478 39.80 -1.80 -31.92
C LYS A 478 40.76 -2.53 -32.84
N ASP A 479 40.55 -2.45 -34.19
CA ASP A 479 41.35 -3.12 -35.19
C ASP A 479 42.63 -2.35 -35.56
N LYS A 480 42.75 -1.08 -35.16
CA LYS A 480 43.89 -0.20 -35.39
C LYS A 480 44.71 0.11 -34.15
N VAL A 481 44.22 -0.24 -32.97
CA VAL A 481 44.90 -0.05 -31.71
C VAL A 481 46.18 -0.88 -31.66
N LYS A 482 47.32 -0.22 -31.36
CA LYS A 482 48.62 -0.88 -31.23
C LYS A 482 48.72 -1.73 -29.96
N GLY A 483 48.08 -1.27 -28.87
CA GLY A 483 48.03 -2.01 -27.61
C GLY A 483 48.96 -1.42 -26.54
N GLU A 484 49.31 -0.15 -26.59
CA GLU A 484 50.09 0.55 -25.54
C GLU A 484 49.16 1.10 -24.43
N ILE A 485 49.52 0.90 -23.17
CA ILE A 485 48.82 1.52 -22.00
C ILE A 485 49.87 2.20 -21.13
N GLU A 486 49.59 3.45 -20.77
CA GLU A 486 50.50 4.26 -19.91
C GLU A 486 49.72 4.88 -18.75
N PHE A 487 50.20 4.66 -17.52
CA PHE A 487 49.75 5.34 -16.33
C PHE A 487 50.73 6.45 -15.98
N ARG A 488 50.24 7.68 -15.84
CA ARG A 488 51.04 8.85 -15.47
C ARG A 488 50.57 9.46 -14.17
N ASN A 489 51.34 9.29 -13.11
CA ASN A 489 51.11 9.87 -11.77
C ASN A 489 49.70 9.62 -11.25
N VAL A 490 49.12 8.42 -11.48
CA VAL A 490 47.77 8.10 -11.14
C VAL A 490 47.61 7.92 -9.64
N SER A 491 46.67 8.68 -9.06
CA SER A 491 46.26 8.52 -7.67
C SER A 491 44.74 8.39 -7.56
N PHE A 492 44.30 7.48 -6.70
CA PHE A 492 42.89 7.16 -6.55
C PHE A 492 42.53 6.70 -5.13
N GLY A 493 41.28 7.02 -4.69
CA GLY A 493 40.67 6.50 -3.49
C GLY A 493 39.14 6.40 -3.64
N TYR A 494 38.53 5.34 -3.10
CA TYR A 494 37.07 5.16 -3.11
C TYR A 494 36.33 6.19 -2.24
N SER A 495 37.05 6.82 -1.31
CA SER A 495 36.57 7.92 -0.46
C SER A 495 37.61 9.00 -0.37
N ASP A 496 37.19 10.23 -0.14
CA ASP A 496 38.06 11.42 -0.07
C ASP A 496 39.10 11.33 1.06
N ASN A 497 38.83 10.49 2.08
CA ASN A 497 39.66 10.35 3.28
C ASN A 497 40.71 9.24 3.21
N LYS A 498 40.70 8.40 2.16
CA LYS A 498 41.60 7.26 2.03
C LYS A 498 42.07 7.05 0.60
N THR A 499 43.32 7.40 0.31
CA THR A 499 43.99 7.08 -0.94
C THR A 499 44.36 5.59 -0.94
N ILE A 500 44.03 4.87 -2.02
CA ILE A 500 44.32 3.46 -2.23
C ILE A 500 45.49 3.28 -3.19
N ILE A 501 45.56 4.10 -4.25
CA ILE A 501 46.65 4.11 -5.23
C ILE A 501 47.35 5.45 -5.13
N ASN A 502 48.68 5.43 -5.00
CA ASN A 502 49.51 6.63 -4.80
C ASN A 502 50.51 6.73 -5.95
N ASN A 503 50.44 7.80 -6.73
CA ASN A 503 51.42 8.15 -7.75
C ASN A 503 51.91 6.97 -8.62
N PHE A 504 50.95 6.19 -9.12
CA PHE A 504 51.19 4.99 -9.88
C PHE A 504 51.67 5.37 -11.30
N ASN A 505 52.88 4.90 -11.65
CA ASN A 505 53.51 5.16 -12.95
C ASN A 505 53.93 3.81 -13.57
N PHE A 506 53.43 3.52 -14.77
CA PHE A 506 53.78 2.31 -15.48
C PHE A 506 53.42 2.45 -16.98
N LYS A 507 54.22 1.85 -17.83
CA LYS A 507 53.98 1.80 -19.28
C LYS A 507 54.07 0.37 -19.77
N ALA A 508 52.96 -0.15 -20.28
CA ALA A 508 52.83 -1.47 -20.93
C ALA A 508 53.06 -1.36 -22.42
N LYS A 509 53.91 -2.24 -22.98
CA LYS A 509 54.15 -2.31 -24.42
C LYS A 509 53.09 -3.20 -25.12
N PRO A 510 52.85 -2.99 -26.42
CA PRO A 510 51.96 -3.82 -27.21
C PRO A 510 52.28 -5.33 -27.08
N GLY A 511 51.25 -6.13 -26.77
CA GLY A 511 51.34 -7.58 -26.65
C GLY A 511 52.00 -8.09 -25.36
N GLU A 512 52.40 -7.22 -24.44
CA GLU A 512 53.08 -7.58 -23.19
C GLU A 512 52.14 -8.20 -22.18
N LYS A 513 52.58 -9.24 -21.47
CA LYS A 513 51.85 -9.85 -20.34
C LYS A 513 52.32 -9.26 -19.03
N ILE A 514 51.48 -8.52 -18.36
CA ILE A 514 51.77 -7.83 -17.11
C ILE A 514 51.12 -8.60 -15.96
N ALA A 515 51.90 -9.13 -15.00
CA ALA A 515 51.39 -9.73 -13.80
C ALA A 515 51.39 -8.68 -12.66
N ILE A 516 50.25 -8.51 -12.00
CA ILE A 516 50.11 -7.68 -10.81
C ILE A 516 50.08 -8.58 -9.60
N VAL A 517 51.08 -8.48 -8.74
CA VAL A 517 51.24 -9.30 -7.53
C VAL A 517 51.33 -8.44 -6.27
N GLY A 518 50.92 -8.97 -5.13
CA GLY A 518 50.97 -8.28 -3.84
C GLY A 518 49.95 -8.84 -2.84
N PRO A 519 50.01 -8.49 -1.58
CA PRO A 519 49.10 -8.96 -0.56
C PRO A 519 47.66 -8.48 -0.82
N THR A 520 46.71 -9.09 -0.11
CA THR A 520 45.33 -8.63 -0.13
C THR A 520 45.24 -7.18 0.35
N GLY A 521 44.48 -6.35 -0.35
CA GLY A 521 44.37 -4.91 -0.06
C GLY A 521 45.47 -4.03 -0.66
N ALA A 522 46.44 -4.58 -1.42
CA ALA A 522 47.52 -3.79 -2.06
C ALA A 522 47.04 -2.87 -3.20
N GLY A 523 45.78 -2.99 -3.65
CA GLY A 523 45.22 -2.16 -4.72
C GLY A 523 45.18 -2.83 -6.10
N LYS A 524 45.44 -4.14 -6.21
CA LYS A 524 45.49 -4.87 -7.48
C LYS A 524 44.21 -4.74 -8.31
N THR A 525 43.06 -5.10 -7.72
CA THR A 525 41.74 -4.98 -8.37
C THR A 525 41.35 -3.53 -8.66
N THR A 526 41.88 -2.58 -7.85
CA THR A 526 41.64 -1.14 -8.08
C THR A 526 42.27 -0.67 -9.40
N ILE A 527 43.47 -1.13 -9.76
CA ILE A 527 44.12 -0.80 -11.03
C ILE A 527 43.26 -1.29 -12.21
N VAL A 528 42.72 -2.49 -12.12
CA VAL A 528 41.83 -3.07 -13.14
C VAL A 528 40.55 -2.24 -13.28
N ASN A 529 39.94 -1.85 -12.16
CA ASN A 529 38.74 -1.02 -12.16
C ASN A 529 38.99 0.36 -12.77
N LEU A 530 40.17 0.93 -12.59
CA LEU A 530 40.55 2.21 -13.22
C LEU A 530 40.82 2.06 -14.72
N LEU A 531 41.42 0.95 -15.18
CA LEU A 531 41.61 0.64 -16.60
C LEU A 531 40.26 0.54 -17.34
N MET A 532 39.27 -0.09 -16.69
CA MET A 532 37.92 -0.21 -17.23
C MET A 532 37.08 1.08 -17.08
N LYS A 533 37.67 2.14 -16.52
CA LYS A 533 36.94 3.40 -16.23
C LYS A 533 35.64 3.19 -15.46
N PHE A 534 35.60 2.15 -14.57
CA PHE A 534 34.49 1.94 -13.62
C PHE A 534 34.49 3.03 -12.53
N TYR A 535 35.66 3.62 -12.29
CA TYR A 535 35.86 4.77 -11.40
C TYR A 535 36.72 5.82 -12.09
N GLU A 536 36.43 7.08 -11.84
CA GLU A 536 37.25 8.18 -12.31
C GLU A 536 38.48 8.36 -11.39
N ILE A 537 39.64 8.61 -11.98
CA ILE A 537 40.89 8.87 -11.23
C ILE A 537 40.81 10.22 -10.51
N ASN A 538 41.41 10.30 -9.32
CA ASN A 538 41.49 11.58 -8.60
C ASN A 538 42.58 12.48 -9.13
N LYS A 539 43.76 11.93 -9.51
CA LYS A 539 44.90 12.67 -10.06
C LYS A 539 45.61 11.82 -11.12
N GLY A 540 46.34 12.48 -11.98
CA GLY A 540 47.11 11.85 -13.05
C GLY A 540 46.31 11.59 -14.31
N ASP A 541 46.80 10.65 -15.13
CA ASP A 541 46.16 10.26 -16.39
C ASP A 541 46.46 8.79 -16.75
N ILE A 542 45.50 8.16 -17.47
CA ILE A 542 45.70 6.86 -18.08
C ILE A 542 45.51 7.02 -19.58
N LEU A 543 46.54 6.61 -20.34
CA LEU A 543 46.53 6.71 -21.78
C LEU A 543 46.46 5.35 -22.44
N ILE A 544 45.66 5.27 -23.52
CA ILE A 544 45.57 4.09 -24.42
C ILE A 544 46.07 4.59 -25.79
N ASP A 545 47.16 4.00 -26.28
CA ASP A 545 47.86 4.46 -27.48
C ASP A 545 48.11 5.98 -27.56
N GLY A 546 48.44 6.58 -26.40
CA GLY A 546 48.70 8.02 -26.26
C GLY A 546 47.46 8.91 -26.11
N ILE A 547 46.26 8.36 -26.18
CA ILE A 547 44.99 9.12 -25.97
C ILE A 547 44.52 8.90 -24.52
N SER A 548 44.19 10.00 -23.84
CA SER A 548 43.70 9.95 -22.47
C SER A 548 42.34 9.26 -22.37
N THR A 549 42.13 8.41 -21.35
CA THR A 549 40.84 7.79 -21.05
C THR A 549 39.74 8.84 -20.74
N LYS A 550 40.11 10.06 -20.36
CA LYS A 550 39.16 11.16 -20.17
C LYS A 550 38.56 11.66 -21.50
N GLU A 551 39.24 11.44 -22.62
CA GLU A 551 38.80 11.81 -23.95
C GLU A 551 38.11 10.69 -24.71
N LEU A 552 37.95 9.50 -24.08
CA LEU A 552 37.28 8.34 -24.63
C LEU A 552 36.00 8.02 -23.81
N THR A 553 34.97 7.58 -24.49
CA THR A 553 33.76 7.10 -23.79
C THR A 553 34.03 5.77 -23.09
N ARG A 554 33.29 5.47 -22.02
CA ARG A 554 33.34 4.17 -21.34
C ARG A 554 33.01 3.04 -22.30
N GLU A 555 32.02 3.25 -23.19
CA GLU A 555 31.63 2.27 -24.20
C GLU A 555 32.80 1.92 -25.13
N ASN A 556 33.52 2.94 -25.61
CA ASN A 556 34.71 2.71 -26.46
C ASN A 556 35.81 1.97 -25.68
N ILE A 557 36.11 2.36 -24.43
CA ILE A 557 37.11 1.66 -23.61
C ILE A 557 36.67 0.21 -23.38
N HIS A 558 35.39 -0.03 -23.02
CA HIS A 558 34.88 -1.38 -22.80
C HIS A 558 34.96 -2.25 -24.06
N ASP A 559 34.82 -1.69 -25.25
CA ASP A 559 34.98 -2.44 -26.51
C ASP A 559 36.44 -2.84 -26.78
N LEU A 560 37.41 -2.07 -26.26
CA LEU A 560 38.83 -2.39 -26.39
C LEU A 560 39.31 -3.50 -25.44
N PHE A 561 38.59 -3.81 -24.36
CA PHE A 561 39.02 -4.75 -23.32
C PHE A 561 38.15 -6.02 -23.31
N ILE A 562 38.80 -7.18 -23.14
CA ILE A 562 38.17 -8.40 -22.64
C ILE A 562 38.44 -8.45 -21.12
N MET A 563 37.41 -8.69 -20.31
CA MET A 563 37.55 -8.85 -18.88
C MET A 563 37.02 -10.21 -18.44
N ILE A 564 37.87 -11.03 -17.79
CA ILE A 564 37.51 -12.29 -17.17
C ILE A 564 37.66 -12.11 -15.68
N LEU A 565 36.54 -12.17 -14.97
CA LEU A 565 36.46 -11.96 -13.52
C LEU A 565 36.71 -13.27 -12.75
N GLN A 566 37.10 -13.14 -11.51
CA GLN A 566 37.23 -14.25 -10.56
C GLN A 566 35.88 -14.98 -10.38
N ASP A 567 34.83 -14.21 -10.10
CA ASP A 567 33.46 -14.73 -10.03
C ASP A 567 32.84 -14.75 -11.42
N THR A 568 32.77 -15.96 -11.98
CA THR A 568 32.21 -16.18 -13.32
C THR A 568 30.68 -16.16 -13.27
N TRP A 569 30.07 -15.29 -14.08
CA TRP A 569 28.63 -15.18 -14.18
C TRP A 569 28.11 -15.60 -15.55
N LEU A 570 27.13 -16.52 -15.53
CA LEU A 570 26.35 -16.91 -16.71
C LEU A 570 24.91 -16.44 -16.49
N PHE A 571 24.32 -15.88 -17.54
CA PHE A 571 22.92 -15.46 -17.52
C PHE A 571 22.00 -16.65 -17.75
N GLU A 572 20.79 -16.57 -17.21
CA GLU A 572 19.72 -17.50 -17.55
C GLU A 572 19.44 -17.41 -19.06
N GLY A 573 19.59 -18.54 -19.76
CA GLY A 573 19.53 -18.60 -21.21
C GLY A 573 20.36 -19.75 -21.77
N THR A 574 20.48 -19.85 -23.10
CA THR A 574 21.26 -20.90 -23.73
C THR A 574 22.78 -20.68 -23.63
N ILE A 575 23.57 -21.73 -23.75
CA ILE A 575 25.04 -21.64 -23.85
C ILE A 575 25.43 -20.70 -24.99
N LYS A 576 24.79 -20.83 -26.15
CA LYS A 576 24.97 -19.96 -27.31
C LYS A 576 24.72 -18.49 -26.98
N GLU A 577 23.61 -18.15 -26.32
CA GLU A 577 23.31 -16.79 -25.90
C GLU A 577 24.35 -16.23 -24.91
N ASN A 578 24.80 -17.07 -23.98
CA ASN A 578 25.85 -16.69 -23.04
C ASN A 578 27.20 -16.41 -23.70
N ILE A 579 27.57 -17.16 -24.75
CA ILE A 579 28.83 -16.96 -25.47
C ILE A 579 28.75 -15.78 -26.44
N LYS A 580 27.65 -15.64 -27.19
CA LYS A 580 27.44 -14.50 -28.09
C LYS A 580 27.26 -13.20 -27.33
N TYR A 581 26.54 -13.23 -26.19
CA TYR A 581 26.19 -12.14 -25.34
C TYR A 581 25.60 -10.95 -26.15
N ASN A 582 26.32 -9.84 -26.32
CA ASN A 582 25.87 -8.68 -27.08
C ASN A 582 26.26 -8.69 -28.57
N LYS A 583 26.94 -9.77 -29.09
CA LYS A 583 27.36 -9.92 -30.48
C LYS A 583 26.30 -10.67 -31.27
N LEU A 584 25.33 -9.95 -31.84
CA LEU A 584 24.19 -10.56 -32.54
C LEU A 584 24.59 -11.25 -33.88
N ASN A 585 25.66 -10.80 -34.54
CA ASN A 585 26.07 -11.26 -35.86
C ASN A 585 26.95 -12.50 -35.84
N VAL A 586 27.22 -13.12 -34.69
CA VAL A 586 28.03 -14.34 -34.55
C VAL A 586 27.21 -15.55 -34.96
N ASN A 587 27.74 -16.37 -35.87
CA ASN A 587 27.11 -17.60 -36.29
C ASN A 587 27.41 -18.78 -35.35
N ASP A 588 26.78 -19.93 -35.55
CA ASP A 588 26.93 -21.08 -34.66
C ASP A 588 28.28 -21.74 -34.83
N GLU A 589 28.88 -21.65 -36.01
CA GLU A 589 30.23 -22.20 -36.32
C GLU A 589 31.30 -21.45 -35.51
N GLU A 590 31.20 -20.11 -35.41
CA GLU A 590 32.08 -19.28 -34.57
C GLU A 590 31.97 -19.66 -33.10
N VAL A 591 30.74 -19.93 -32.62
CA VAL A 591 30.51 -20.40 -31.25
C VAL A 591 31.19 -21.74 -31.01
N TRP A 592 31.03 -22.72 -31.93
CA TRP A 592 31.67 -23.99 -31.83
C TRP A 592 33.21 -23.92 -31.92
N ASN A 593 33.73 -23.02 -32.74
CA ASN A 593 35.16 -22.77 -32.82
C ASN A 593 35.69 -22.21 -31.48
N ALA A 594 35.01 -21.26 -30.88
CA ALA A 594 35.39 -20.72 -29.57
C ALA A 594 35.38 -21.83 -28.50
N LEU A 595 34.34 -22.67 -28.44
CA LEU A 595 34.24 -23.79 -27.52
C LEU A 595 35.38 -24.80 -27.71
N LYS A 596 35.74 -25.11 -28.97
CA LYS A 596 36.84 -26.00 -29.31
C LYS A 596 38.21 -25.44 -28.92
N VAL A 597 38.43 -24.14 -29.14
CA VAL A 597 39.67 -23.45 -28.75
C VAL A 597 39.89 -23.51 -27.23
N VAL A 598 38.86 -23.34 -26.43
CA VAL A 598 38.95 -23.43 -24.97
C VAL A 598 38.86 -24.86 -24.44
N GLY A 599 38.55 -25.86 -25.28
CA GLY A 599 38.54 -27.28 -24.91
C GLY A 599 37.29 -27.75 -24.15
N VAL A 600 36.17 -27.03 -24.28
CA VAL A 600 34.90 -27.38 -23.61
C VAL A 600 33.84 -27.92 -24.56
N ASP A 601 34.18 -28.08 -25.86
CA ASP A 601 33.26 -28.56 -26.88
C ASP A 601 32.72 -29.97 -26.61
N HIS A 602 33.53 -30.86 -26.07
CA HIS A 602 33.10 -32.24 -25.71
C HIS A 602 32.02 -32.22 -24.62
N PHE A 603 32.19 -31.36 -23.62
CA PHE A 603 31.18 -31.17 -22.55
C PHE A 603 29.87 -30.64 -23.15
N VAL A 604 29.94 -29.59 -23.98
CA VAL A 604 28.73 -29.00 -24.58
C VAL A 604 28.03 -30.00 -25.52
N LYS A 605 28.77 -30.85 -26.24
CA LYS A 605 28.20 -31.93 -27.06
C LYS A 605 27.50 -33.02 -26.25
N SER A 606 27.91 -33.25 -25.02
CA SER A 606 27.25 -34.22 -24.10
C SER A 606 25.94 -33.71 -23.50
N LEU A 607 25.67 -32.41 -23.58
CA LEU A 607 24.45 -31.83 -23.05
C LEU A 607 23.25 -32.03 -23.99
N PRO A 608 22.04 -32.21 -23.48
CA PRO A 608 20.82 -32.19 -24.27
C PRO A 608 20.73 -30.87 -25.08
N LYS A 609 20.44 -30.93 -26.39
CA LYS A 609 20.37 -29.76 -27.28
C LYS A 609 21.70 -29.01 -27.49
N THR A 610 22.83 -29.51 -27.00
CA THR A 610 24.18 -28.96 -27.23
C THR A 610 24.33 -27.47 -26.91
N ILE A 611 24.63 -26.58 -27.86
CA ILE A 611 24.77 -25.13 -27.64
C ILE A 611 23.44 -24.42 -27.30
N ASP A 612 22.31 -25.06 -27.62
CA ASP A 612 20.98 -24.58 -27.26
C ASP A 612 20.51 -25.10 -25.89
N TYR A 613 21.40 -25.78 -25.12
CA TYR A 613 21.13 -26.15 -23.74
C TYR A 613 20.90 -24.91 -22.90
N LYS A 614 19.75 -24.86 -22.21
CA LYS A 614 19.36 -23.74 -21.36
C LYS A 614 19.94 -23.88 -19.95
N ILE A 615 20.70 -22.88 -19.52
CA ILE A 615 21.20 -22.75 -18.16
C ILE A 615 20.08 -22.08 -17.35
N GLU A 616 19.45 -22.86 -16.47
CA GLU A 616 18.36 -22.38 -15.61
C GLU A 616 18.87 -21.93 -14.24
N ASP A 617 19.94 -22.60 -13.76
CA ASP A 617 20.57 -22.28 -12.48
C ASP A 617 22.10 -22.31 -12.63
N ASN A 618 22.77 -21.36 -11.97
CA ASN A 618 24.22 -21.30 -11.96
C ASN A 618 24.87 -22.57 -11.37
N ASP A 619 24.17 -23.34 -10.54
CA ASP A 619 24.72 -24.55 -9.89
C ASP A 619 24.67 -25.80 -10.77
N SER A 620 24.01 -25.74 -11.92
CA SER A 620 23.94 -26.88 -12.88
C SER A 620 25.22 -27.15 -13.63
N ILE A 621 26.20 -26.23 -13.62
CA ILE A 621 27.48 -26.30 -14.34
C ILE A 621 28.62 -26.06 -13.35
N SER A 622 29.70 -26.89 -13.43
CA SER A 622 30.85 -26.73 -12.53
C SER A 622 31.56 -25.40 -12.70
N SER A 623 32.20 -24.89 -11.63
CA SER A 623 32.90 -23.59 -11.63
C SER A 623 33.95 -23.49 -12.73
N GLY A 624 34.70 -24.58 -13.01
CA GLY A 624 35.66 -24.61 -14.11
C GLY A 624 35.01 -24.57 -15.50
N GLN A 625 33.88 -25.27 -15.70
CA GLN A 625 33.14 -25.19 -16.94
C GLN A 625 32.55 -23.80 -17.18
N LYS A 626 32.01 -23.14 -16.13
CA LYS A 626 31.57 -21.74 -16.19
C LYS A 626 32.71 -20.83 -16.63
N GLN A 627 33.91 -21.02 -16.07
CA GLN A 627 35.08 -20.25 -16.41
C GLN A 627 35.49 -20.45 -17.88
N LEU A 628 35.51 -21.69 -18.37
CA LEU A 628 35.79 -21.99 -19.80
C LEU A 628 34.76 -21.34 -20.73
N LEU A 629 33.46 -21.37 -20.40
CA LEU A 629 32.41 -20.69 -21.17
C LEU A 629 32.61 -19.17 -21.19
N THR A 630 33.03 -18.58 -20.05
CA THR A 630 33.35 -17.14 -19.96
C THR A 630 34.58 -16.76 -20.78
N ILE A 631 35.60 -17.65 -20.83
CA ILE A 631 36.78 -17.48 -21.72
C ILE A 631 36.34 -17.57 -23.19
N ALA A 632 35.43 -18.51 -23.54
CA ALA A 632 34.88 -18.61 -24.91
C ALA A 632 34.13 -17.33 -25.32
N ARG A 633 33.37 -16.71 -24.40
CA ARG A 633 32.78 -15.36 -24.59
C ARG A 633 33.84 -14.30 -24.90
N GLY A 634 34.98 -14.34 -24.18
CA GLY A 634 36.11 -13.44 -24.42
C GLY A 634 36.74 -13.66 -25.80
N MET A 635 36.83 -14.92 -26.27
CA MET A 635 37.34 -15.23 -27.63
C MET A 635 36.47 -14.60 -28.73
N ILE A 636 35.15 -14.70 -28.59
CA ILE A 636 34.19 -14.10 -29.54
C ILE A 636 34.30 -12.54 -29.53
N LYS A 637 34.54 -11.93 -28.39
CA LYS A 637 34.69 -10.46 -28.28
C LYS A 637 35.89 -9.93 -29.08
N ASN A 638 37.00 -10.66 -29.10
CA ASN A 638 38.22 -10.38 -29.82
C ASN A 638 38.70 -8.91 -29.75
N SER A 639 39.09 -8.47 -28.57
CA SER A 639 39.61 -7.10 -28.32
C SER A 639 41.14 -7.13 -28.09
N PRO A 640 41.86 -6.00 -28.31
CA PRO A 640 43.33 -5.94 -28.22
C PRO A 640 43.86 -6.01 -26.77
N PHE A 641 43.06 -5.65 -25.78
CA PHE A 641 43.46 -5.69 -24.38
C PHE A 641 42.71 -6.79 -23.62
N LEU A 642 43.38 -7.37 -22.64
CA LEU A 642 42.82 -8.41 -21.79
C LEU A 642 43.10 -8.12 -20.31
N ILE A 643 42.08 -8.30 -19.50
CA ILE A 643 42.15 -8.28 -18.06
C ILE A 643 41.74 -9.66 -17.54
N LEU A 644 42.62 -10.27 -16.75
CA LEU A 644 42.34 -11.53 -16.07
C LEU A 644 42.45 -11.36 -14.57
N ASP A 645 41.36 -11.64 -13.85
CA ASP A 645 41.38 -11.76 -12.39
C ASP A 645 41.35 -13.26 -12.04
N GLU A 646 42.53 -13.80 -11.68
CA GLU A 646 42.77 -15.23 -11.58
C GLU A 646 42.47 -15.75 -10.16
N ALA A 647 41.33 -16.43 -9.99
CA ALA A 647 41.12 -17.30 -8.84
C ALA A 647 40.42 -18.59 -9.25
N THR A 648 41.15 -19.68 -9.13
CA THR A 648 40.65 -21.03 -9.45
C THR A 648 40.73 -21.94 -8.22
N SER A 649 40.47 -21.42 -7.07
CA SER A 649 40.58 -22.10 -5.75
C SER A 649 39.62 -23.30 -5.58
N SER A 650 38.72 -23.55 -6.54
CA SER A 650 37.62 -24.53 -6.38
C SER A 650 37.49 -25.46 -7.63
N VAL A 651 38.54 -25.65 -8.42
CA VAL A 651 38.49 -26.42 -9.67
C VAL A 651 39.41 -27.64 -9.55
N ASP A 652 38.97 -28.79 -10.08
CA ASP A 652 39.82 -29.99 -10.16
C ASP A 652 41.04 -29.77 -11.07
N THR A 653 42.12 -30.50 -10.82
CA THR A 653 43.43 -30.32 -11.49
C THR A 653 43.34 -30.44 -13.03
N ARG A 654 42.49 -31.32 -13.56
CA ARG A 654 42.33 -31.48 -15.01
C ARG A 654 41.66 -30.31 -15.67
N THR A 655 40.58 -29.84 -15.07
CA THR A 655 39.85 -28.64 -15.54
C THR A 655 40.71 -27.39 -15.35
N GLU A 656 41.50 -27.33 -14.31
CA GLU A 656 42.47 -26.27 -14.08
C GLU A 656 43.49 -26.15 -15.22
N GLU A 657 44.06 -27.29 -15.66
CA GLU A 657 44.97 -27.31 -16.80
C GLU A 657 44.30 -26.84 -18.11
N LEU A 658 43.04 -27.22 -18.34
CA LEU A 658 42.24 -26.74 -19.48
C LEU A 658 42.02 -25.22 -19.42
N VAL A 659 41.65 -24.71 -18.27
CA VAL A 659 41.45 -23.24 -18.03
C VAL A 659 42.77 -22.49 -18.30
N GLN A 660 43.90 -23.01 -17.78
CA GLN A 660 45.21 -22.40 -18.01
C GLN A 660 45.59 -22.37 -19.51
N LYS A 661 45.42 -23.50 -20.22
CA LYS A 661 45.66 -23.56 -21.67
C LYS A 661 44.75 -22.60 -22.46
N ALA A 662 43.47 -22.47 -22.03
CA ALA A 662 42.54 -21.54 -22.65
C ALA A 662 42.95 -20.08 -22.40
N MET A 663 43.39 -19.75 -21.19
CA MET A 663 43.92 -18.42 -20.84
C MET A 663 45.19 -18.10 -21.64
N ASP A 664 46.13 -19.02 -21.76
CA ASP A 664 47.36 -18.82 -22.55
C ASP A 664 47.06 -18.56 -24.03
N LYS A 665 46.05 -19.23 -24.59
CA LYS A 665 45.58 -18.92 -25.94
C LYS A 665 44.93 -17.55 -26.04
N LEU A 666 44.16 -17.16 -25.02
CA LEU A 666 43.49 -15.87 -25.01
C LEU A 666 44.48 -14.69 -24.85
N THR A 667 45.56 -14.84 -24.10
CA THR A 667 46.59 -13.80 -23.92
C THR A 667 47.45 -13.58 -25.16
N LYS A 668 47.54 -14.55 -26.07
CA LYS A 668 48.44 -14.49 -27.22
C LYS A 668 48.11 -13.34 -28.16
N GLY A 669 49.09 -12.44 -28.35
CA GLY A 669 48.96 -11.25 -29.21
C GLY A 669 48.18 -10.11 -28.63
N ARG A 670 47.83 -10.13 -27.32
CA ARG A 670 47.09 -9.09 -26.60
C ARG A 670 47.94 -8.53 -25.45
N THR A 671 47.81 -7.24 -25.24
CA THR A 671 48.34 -6.63 -24.01
C THR A 671 47.46 -7.05 -22.83
N SER A 672 48.02 -7.77 -21.87
CA SER A 672 47.26 -8.48 -20.85
C SER A 672 47.69 -8.05 -19.45
N PHE A 673 46.71 -7.61 -18.61
CA PHE A 673 46.87 -7.35 -17.21
C PHE A 673 46.29 -8.50 -16.40
N ILE A 674 47.12 -9.17 -15.62
CA ILE A 674 46.75 -10.39 -14.91
C ILE A 674 46.96 -10.19 -13.42
N ILE A 675 45.86 -10.23 -12.60
CA ILE A 675 45.99 -10.32 -11.16
C ILE A 675 46.35 -11.76 -10.84
N ALA A 676 47.65 -11.98 -10.61
CA ALA A 676 48.18 -13.32 -10.56
C ALA A 676 48.19 -13.87 -9.11
N HIS A 677 47.53 -15.01 -8.95
CA HIS A 677 47.53 -15.83 -7.72
C HIS A 677 48.25 -17.17 -7.94
N ARG A 678 48.75 -17.45 -9.16
CA ARG A 678 49.43 -18.71 -9.53
C ARG A 678 50.88 -18.47 -9.93
N LEU A 679 51.68 -19.42 -9.53
CA LEU A 679 53.12 -19.42 -9.83
C LEU A 679 53.42 -19.43 -11.34
N SER A 680 52.71 -20.28 -12.10
CA SER A 680 52.92 -20.41 -13.55
C SER A 680 52.62 -19.10 -14.30
N THR A 681 51.56 -18.41 -13.91
CA THR A 681 51.15 -17.13 -14.52
C THR A 681 52.16 -16.02 -14.17
N ILE A 682 52.63 -15.97 -12.94
CA ILE A 682 53.63 -14.99 -12.52
C ILE A 682 54.97 -15.22 -13.24
N LYS A 683 55.42 -16.46 -13.30
CA LYS A 683 56.71 -16.83 -13.91
C LYS A 683 56.76 -16.58 -15.41
N ASN A 684 55.63 -16.74 -16.11
CA ASN A 684 55.52 -16.59 -17.55
C ASN A 684 55.10 -15.16 -17.97
N ALA A 685 55.05 -14.21 -17.05
CA ALA A 685 54.75 -12.81 -17.37
C ALA A 685 56.03 -12.10 -17.90
N ASP A 686 55.87 -11.27 -18.90
CA ASP A 686 56.96 -10.44 -19.44
C ASP A 686 57.37 -9.38 -18.47
N HIS A 687 56.39 -8.84 -17.68
CA HIS A 687 56.61 -7.83 -16.67
C HIS A 687 55.78 -8.10 -15.40
N ILE A 688 56.38 -7.96 -14.23
CA ILE A 688 55.72 -8.15 -12.94
C ILE A 688 55.74 -6.82 -12.18
N LEU A 689 54.53 -6.39 -11.78
CA LEU A 689 54.33 -5.24 -10.91
C LEU A 689 54.06 -5.73 -9.50
N VAL A 690 54.97 -5.44 -8.58
CA VAL A 690 54.83 -5.80 -7.17
C VAL A 690 54.25 -4.64 -6.40
N MET A 691 53.02 -4.83 -5.93
CA MET A 691 52.25 -3.79 -5.22
C MET A 691 52.24 -4.02 -3.72
N LYS A 692 52.43 -2.94 -2.97
CA LYS A 692 52.22 -2.88 -1.52
C LYS A 692 51.69 -1.50 -1.13
N ASP A 693 50.65 -1.46 -0.32
CA ASP A 693 50.03 -0.25 0.19
C ASP A 693 49.77 0.81 -0.90
N GLY A 694 49.26 0.37 -2.08
CA GLY A 694 48.92 1.22 -3.20
C GLY A 694 50.06 1.75 -4.06
N ASN A 695 51.29 1.31 -3.82
CA ASN A 695 52.46 1.70 -4.58
C ASN A 695 53.08 0.51 -5.30
N ILE A 696 53.75 0.76 -6.43
CA ILE A 696 54.66 -0.19 -7.05
C ILE A 696 55.98 -0.12 -6.25
N ILE A 697 56.34 -1.20 -5.56
CA ILE A 697 57.57 -1.27 -4.76
C ILE A 697 58.70 -1.91 -5.56
N GLU A 698 58.37 -2.83 -6.47
CA GLU A 698 59.30 -3.50 -7.37
C GLU A 698 58.66 -3.75 -8.70
N GLN A 699 59.45 -3.75 -9.77
CA GLN A 699 59.00 -4.10 -11.12
C GLN A 699 60.16 -4.75 -11.91
N GLY A 700 59.84 -5.64 -12.83
CA GLY A 700 60.82 -6.38 -13.69
C GLY A 700 60.28 -7.76 -14.04
N ASN A 701 61.13 -8.59 -14.66
CA ASN A 701 60.76 -10.00 -14.93
C ASN A 701 61.02 -10.88 -13.70
N HIS A 702 60.60 -12.15 -13.76
CA HIS A 702 60.73 -13.12 -12.68
C HIS A 702 62.19 -13.29 -12.21
N ASP A 703 63.11 -13.51 -13.15
CA ASP A 703 64.50 -13.79 -12.83
C ASP A 703 65.24 -12.57 -12.22
N GLU A 704 64.93 -11.39 -12.70
CA GLU A 704 65.43 -10.13 -12.16
C GLU A 704 64.96 -9.92 -10.71
N LEU A 705 63.67 -10.08 -10.43
CA LEU A 705 63.08 -9.85 -9.15
C LEU A 705 63.53 -10.90 -8.07
N ILE A 706 63.69 -12.16 -8.49
CA ILE A 706 64.26 -13.21 -7.59
C ILE A 706 65.69 -12.88 -7.21
N LYS A 707 66.54 -12.44 -8.21
CA LYS A 707 67.92 -12.05 -7.96
C LYS A 707 68.06 -10.84 -7.00
N LYS A 708 67.11 -9.90 -7.05
CA LYS A 708 67.09 -8.74 -6.15
C LYS A 708 66.84 -9.09 -4.67
N LYS A 709 66.32 -10.32 -4.39
CA LYS A 709 66.01 -10.79 -3.02
C LYS A 709 65.12 -9.84 -2.22
N GLY A 710 64.31 -9.08 -2.89
CA GLY A 710 63.41 -8.09 -2.28
C GLY A 710 62.06 -8.69 -1.90
N PHE A 711 61.05 -7.85 -1.75
CA PHE A 711 59.69 -8.24 -1.32
C PHE A 711 59.06 -9.29 -2.25
N TYR A 712 59.30 -9.21 -3.57
CA TYR A 712 58.87 -10.25 -4.48
C TYR A 712 59.44 -11.63 -4.17
N ALA A 713 60.74 -11.70 -3.89
CA ALA A 713 61.39 -12.95 -3.51
C ALA A 713 60.87 -13.53 -2.19
N GLU A 714 60.58 -12.66 -1.20
CA GLU A 714 59.93 -13.06 0.06
C GLU A 714 58.54 -13.62 -0.20
N LEU A 715 57.68 -12.89 -0.98
CA LEU A 715 56.33 -13.30 -1.33
C LEU A 715 56.36 -14.64 -2.08
N TYR A 716 57.25 -14.77 -3.03
CA TYR A 716 57.41 -16.01 -3.83
C TYR A 716 57.79 -17.19 -2.95
N ASN A 717 58.82 -17.00 -2.05
CA ASN A 717 59.29 -18.07 -1.19
C ASN A 717 58.25 -18.47 -0.14
N SER A 718 57.47 -17.52 0.36
CA SER A 718 56.44 -17.79 1.40
C SER A 718 55.19 -18.50 0.82
N GLN A 719 54.86 -18.24 -0.43
CA GLN A 719 53.65 -18.83 -1.04
C GLN A 719 53.89 -20.10 -1.89
N PHE A 720 55.10 -20.25 -2.42
CA PHE A 720 55.39 -21.26 -3.46
C PHE A 720 56.64 -22.13 -3.24
N LYS A 721 57.41 -21.91 -2.20
CA LYS A 721 58.54 -22.73 -1.76
C LYS A 721 58.18 -23.46 -0.46
N ASN A 722 57.44 -24.56 -0.59
CA ASN A 722 57.41 -25.65 0.36
C ASN A 722 58.14 -26.84 -0.21
#